data_64d8364924d5a72a6898014d8fb24314
#
_entry.id   64d8364924d5a72a6898014d8fb24314
#
_cell.length_a   1.000
_cell.length_b   1.000
_cell.length_c   1.000
_cell.angle_alpha   90.00
_cell.angle_beta   90.00
_cell.angle_gamma   90.00
#
_symmetry.space_group_name_H-M   'P 1'
#
loop_
_entity.id
_entity.type
_entity.pdbx_description
1 polymer ?
#
loop_
_entity_poly.entity_id
_entity_poly.type
_entity_poly.pdbx_seq_one_letter_code
_entity_poly.pdbx_strand_id
1 'polypeptide(L)'
;MRPFFAIWRRELVGYFATPLALVFTSVFLVAGAAACFYLGGFFDLGQAELTAFFRFVPWLYLFFLPALSMRLWAEERRLGTWDLLLSLPVPLLATVLAKFLAAWTLALMALALSAPLWFTISWLGEPDHGVVLAGYLGSALLAGCYLAIGTCLSALTRNQLIAFIVTVAVCFLFMLAGLSFVLDFVKDWVSAPVLDLLAAFSFLPYFRTMIRGLIDARALIFFGGVIVVWLAAAAIAVDRQRFLGGEPPRYGWLRRIAPLSAFVLLGVIFLSGNLLAHNTLRQARWDLTEPRLFTLSEGTHRMLRQLEEPIALQFFFSHRQASNWPWLTHYARRVEDLLEEMAMKANGKIVLTRSSPAPFSPQEDEALALGINGQNNGEGELIYFGLAGSNAVDTVEVIPIFAPEREFYLEYDLARLIHNLDTPRRAVVGVISNLPLDTGHGGIVEAMEGRSQPFLIYRELVDRFDVRFLERELVAVPADVDVLLLAHPRPLAAHAAYAVDQFVMRGGRVLAFVDPYSEVSLTAGPQGQPLPGATRMSALPRLFASWGVAMDEAYVVADAGRAQRVRQARDDRRAFADYLLWLALTPAELNRDSLMTASLDRLNLASVGALRIAPPPDVTVTPLVTSSSDAGLLASSFAFTRPAPDELRRNFVRDEDAAPYVIAAQLSGQFASAFADDPPPLPDDAPPGTSRPPHLAVA
;
A
#
# COMPACT_ATOMS: atom_id res chain seq x y z
N MET A 1 -41.52 -21.95 10.36
CA MET A 1 -40.05 -22.23 10.48
C MET A 1 -39.75 -23.73 10.64
N ARG A 2 -40.48 -24.52 11.47
CA ARG A 2 -40.18 -25.95 11.67
C ARG A 2 -40.10 -26.79 10.37
N PRO A 3 -41.03 -26.67 9.37
CA PRO A 3 -40.93 -27.47 8.15
C PRO A 3 -39.76 -27.11 7.24
N PHE A 4 -39.33 -25.84 7.20
CA PHE A 4 -38.14 -25.40 6.48
C PHE A 4 -36.86 -26.10 7.00
N PHE A 5 -36.63 -26.07 8.33
CA PHE A 5 -35.46 -26.72 8.93
C PHE A 5 -35.50 -28.24 8.77
N ALA A 6 -36.71 -28.85 8.75
CA ALA A 6 -36.84 -30.29 8.52
C ALA A 6 -36.39 -30.67 7.10
N ILE A 7 -36.78 -29.90 6.08
CA ILE A 7 -36.34 -30.12 4.69
C ILE A 7 -34.83 -29.86 4.56
N TRP A 8 -34.34 -28.74 5.06
CA TRP A 8 -32.91 -28.40 5.03
C TRP A 8 -32.04 -29.50 5.68
N ARG A 9 -32.44 -29.98 6.87
CA ARG A 9 -31.75 -31.07 7.58
C ARG A 9 -31.78 -32.36 6.79
N ARG A 10 -32.95 -32.72 6.23
CA ARG A 10 -33.10 -33.92 5.40
C ARG A 10 -32.16 -33.91 4.20
N GLU A 11 -32.12 -32.81 3.47
CA GLU A 11 -31.26 -32.67 2.30
C GLU A 11 -29.78 -32.72 2.70
N LEU A 12 -29.39 -31.99 3.76
CA LEU A 12 -28.01 -31.96 4.24
C LEU A 12 -27.54 -33.35 4.70
N VAL A 13 -28.37 -34.06 5.50
CA VAL A 13 -28.07 -35.45 5.91
C VAL A 13 -28.00 -36.37 4.70
N GLY A 14 -28.87 -36.17 3.69
CA GLY A 14 -28.84 -36.93 2.44
C GLY A 14 -27.51 -36.85 1.69
N TYR A 15 -26.82 -35.70 1.73
CA TYR A 15 -25.48 -35.56 1.15
C TYR A 15 -24.43 -36.40 1.91
N PHE A 16 -24.53 -36.48 3.23
CA PHE A 16 -23.60 -37.28 4.06
C PHE A 16 -23.96 -38.77 4.10
N ALA A 17 -25.23 -39.12 3.89
CA ALA A 17 -25.64 -40.52 3.80
C ALA A 17 -25.14 -41.20 2.51
N THR A 18 -24.70 -40.42 1.53
CA THR A 18 -24.03 -40.89 0.31
C THR A 18 -22.57 -40.50 0.32
N PRO A 19 -21.67 -41.22 -0.39
CA PRO A 19 -20.25 -40.83 -0.48
C PRO A 19 -20.02 -39.45 -1.12
N LEU A 20 -21.08 -38.79 -1.64
CA LEU A 20 -20.99 -37.60 -2.44
C LEU A 20 -20.33 -36.43 -1.67
N ALA A 21 -20.78 -36.18 -0.42
CA ALA A 21 -20.22 -35.09 0.37
C ALA A 21 -18.72 -35.28 0.65
N LEU A 22 -18.34 -36.52 0.97
CA LEU A 22 -16.94 -36.85 1.26
C LEU A 22 -16.07 -36.73 -0.01
N VAL A 23 -16.51 -37.32 -1.12
CA VAL A 23 -15.78 -37.23 -2.41
C VAL A 23 -15.69 -35.79 -2.88
N PHE A 24 -16.80 -35.04 -2.86
CA PHE A 24 -16.85 -33.64 -3.21
C PHE A 24 -15.81 -32.82 -2.41
N THR A 25 -15.85 -32.93 -1.09
CA THR A 25 -14.97 -32.17 -0.20
C THR A 25 -13.50 -32.57 -0.38
N SER A 26 -13.20 -33.89 -0.43
CA SER A 26 -11.83 -34.35 -0.58
C SER A 26 -11.23 -33.95 -1.92
N VAL A 27 -11.95 -34.10 -3.01
CA VAL A 27 -11.47 -33.72 -4.36
C VAL A 27 -11.34 -32.21 -4.49
N PHE A 28 -12.27 -31.42 -3.91
CA PHE A 28 -12.17 -29.97 -3.87
C PHE A 28 -10.92 -29.49 -3.13
N LEU A 29 -10.64 -30.07 -1.95
CA LEU A 29 -9.45 -29.70 -1.15
C LEU A 29 -8.14 -30.07 -1.86
N VAL A 30 -8.07 -31.29 -2.40
CA VAL A 30 -6.87 -31.76 -3.14
C VAL A 30 -6.67 -30.93 -4.40
N ALA A 31 -7.71 -30.69 -5.20
CA ALA A 31 -7.62 -29.88 -6.41
C ALA A 31 -7.29 -28.42 -6.09
N GLY A 32 -7.85 -27.86 -5.01
CA GLY A 32 -7.57 -26.51 -4.53
C GLY A 32 -6.12 -26.35 -4.08
N ALA A 33 -5.61 -27.31 -3.30
CA ALA A 33 -4.21 -27.32 -2.87
C ALA A 33 -3.25 -27.48 -4.07
N ALA A 34 -3.55 -28.41 -4.99
CA ALA A 34 -2.76 -28.60 -6.20
C ALA A 34 -2.76 -27.35 -7.08
N ALA A 35 -3.91 -26.70 -7.27
CA ALA A 35 -4.00 -25.46 -8.02
C ALA A 35 -3.20 -24.32 -7.36
N CYS A 36 -3.23 -24.21 -6.04
CA CYS A 36 -2.47 -23.20 -5.30
C CYS A 36 -0.96 -23.41 -5.44
N PHE A 37 -0.48 -24.61 -5.12
CA PHE A 37 0.95 -24.88 -5.00
C PHE A 37 1.66 -25.13 -6.35
N TYR A 38 0.99 -25.81 -7.30
CA TYR A 38 1.61 -26.15 -8.59
C TYR A 38 1.23 -25.18 -9.72
N LEU A 39 -0.07 -24.90 -9.91
CA LEU A 39 -0.50 -24.04 -11.02
C LEU A 39 -0.38 -22.55 -10.70
N GLY A 40 -0.55 -22.18 -9.43
CA GLY A 40 -0.47 -20.81 -8.94
C GLY A 40 0.94 -20.31 -8.68
N GLY A 41 1.96 -21.17 -8.72
CA GLY A 41 3.35 -20.80 -8.47
C GLY A 41 3.56 -20.20 -7.08
N PHE A 42 2.84 -20.68 -6.06
CA PHE A 42 2.87 -20.10 -4.71
C PHE A 42 4.30 -19.90 -4.18
N PHE A 43 5.17 -20.91 -4.36
CA PHE A 43 6.55 -20.84 -3.90
C PHE A 43 7.43 -19.94 -4.79
N ASP A 44 7.11 -19.82 -6.09
CA ASP A 44 7.86 -19.00 -7.05
C ASP A 44 7.59 -17.50 -6.83
N LEU A 45 6.41 -17.15 -6.31
CA LEU A 45 6.03 -15.77 -6.01
C LEU A 45 6.75 -15.22 -4.76
N GLY A 46 7.21 -16.08 -3.84
CA GLY A 46 7.91 -15.67 -2.61
C GLY A 46 7.09 -14.79 -1.66
N GLN A 47 5.78 -14.75 -1.84
CA GLN A 47 4.85 -13.93 -1.05
C GLN A 47 3.88 -14.84 -0.27
N ALA A 48 3.64 -14.50 1.00
CA ALA A 48 2.72 -15.24 1.87
C ALA A 48 1.26 -14.83 1.61
N GLU A 49 0.73 -15.13 0.41
CA GLU A 49 -0.62 -14.75 0.00
C GLU A 49 -1.46 -15.94 -0.49
N LEU A 50 -2.77 -15.95 -0.19
CA LEU A 50 -3.73 -16.92 -0.73
C LEU A 50 -4.34 -16.51 -2.09
N THR A 51 -3.87 -15.45 -2.70
CA THR A 51 -4.35 -14.97 -4.00
C THR A 51 -4.27 -16.06 -5.07
N ALA A 52 -3.19 -16.87 -5.05
CA ALA A 52 -3.04 -18.03 -5.92
C ALA A 52 -4.19 -19.04 -5.75
N PHE A 53 -4.62 -19.37 -4.52
CA PHE A 53 -5.76 -20.25 -4.26
C PHE A 53 -7.07 -19.64 -4.78
N PHE A 54 -7.40 -18.41 -4.39
CA PHE A 54 -8.66 -17.79 -4.77
C PHE A 54 -8.78 -17.59 -6.28
N ARG A 55 -7.68 -17.37 -7.01
CA ARG A 55 -7.68 -17.25 -8.48
C ARG A 55 -8.26 -18.48 -9.18
N PHE A 56 -8.08 -19.67 -8.62
CA PHE A 56 -8.58 -20.91 -9.18
C PHE A 56 -9.98 -21.31 -8.67
N VAL A 57 -10.49 -20.71 -7.59
CA VAL A 57 -11.80 -21.01 -7.01
C VAL A 57 -12.94 -20.92 -8.05
N PRO A 58 -13.05 -19.88 -8.91
CA PRO A 58 -14.13 -19.83 -9.92
C PRO A 58 -14.11 -21.01 -10.88
N TRP A 59 -12.90 -21.49 -11.27
CA TRP A 59 -12.72 -22.63 -12.16
C TRP A 59 -13.05 -23.96 -11.49
N LEU A 60 -12.68 -24.12 -10.23
CA LEU A 60 -13.07 -25.29 -9.44
C LEU A 60 -14.58 -25.34 -9.26
N TYR A 61 -15.18 -24.22 -8.90
CA TYR A 61 -16.63 -24.11 -8.71
C TYR A 61 -17.41 -24.40 -9.99
N LEU A 62 -16.86 -24.10 -11.16
CA LEU A 62 -17.50 -24.34 -12.45
C LEU A 62 -17.92 -25.81 -12.66
N PHE A 63 -17.17 -26.75 -12.11
CA PHE A 63 -17.45 -28.18 -12.23
C PHE A 63 -18.06 -28.74 -10.94
N PHE A 64 -17.56 -28.34 -9.78
CA PHE A 64 -17.96 -28.93 -8.51
C PHE A 64 -19.37 -28.53 -8.06
N LEU A 65 -19.76 -27.27 -8.21
CA LEU A 65 -21.06 -26.80 -7.73
C LEU A 65 -22.21 -27.23 -8.63
N PRO A 66 -22.11 -27.26 -9.96
CA PRO A 66 -23.12 -27.91 -10.81
C PRO A 66 -23.29 -29.37 -10.50
N ALA A 67 -22.25 -30.14 -10.18
CA ALA A 67 -22.35 -31.53 -9.77
C ALA A 67 -23.12 -31.69 -8.45
N LEU A 68 -23.00 -30.73 -7.53
CA LEU A 68 -23.74 -30.70 -6.29
C LEU A 68 -25.24 -30.34 -6.50
N SER A 69 -25.51 -29.35 -7.36
CA SER A 69 -26.85 -28.81 -7.60
C SER A 69 -27.71 -29.65 -8.55
N MET A 70 -27.10 -30.47 -9.42
CA MET A 70 -27.82 -31.27 -10.40
C MET A 70 -28.86 -32.22 -9.78
N ARG A 71 -28.65 -32.68 -8.53
CA ARG A 71 -29.51 -33.61 -7.81
C ARG A 71 -30.72 -32.95 -7.17
N LEU A 72 -30.65 -31.65 -6.84
CA LEU A 72 -31.62 -30.97 -5.97
C LEU A 72 -33.08 -31.16 -6.38
N TRP A 73 -33.39 -31.13 -7.68
CA TRP A 73 -34.73 -31.28 -8.23
C TRP A 73 -34.84 -32.40 -9.26
N ALA A 74 -33.83 -32.62 -10.08
CA ALA A 74 -33.87 -33.66 -11.11
C ALA A 74 -33.93 -35.06 -10.51
N GLU A 75 -33.36 -35.31 -9.33
CA GLU A 75 -33.44 -36.57 -8.61
C GLU A 75 -34.87 -36.85 -8.06
N GLU A 76 -35.49 -35.85 -7.45
CA GLU A 76 -36.87 -35.95 -6.97
C GLU A 76 -37.84 -36.34 -8.12
N ARG A 77 -37.59 -35.79 -9.30
CA ARG A 77 -38.37 -36.14 -10.49
C ARG A 77 -38.11 -37.55 -11.01
N ARG A 78 -36.82 -37.95 -10.98
CA ARG A 78 -36.45 -39.30 -11.41
C ARG A 78 -37.02 -40.39 -10.49
N LEU A 79 -37.08 -40.08 -9.19
CA LEU A 79 -37.60 -41.01 -8.17
C LEU A 79 -39.11 -40.95 -8.02
N GLY A 80 -39.82 -40.02 -8.66
CA GLY A 80 -41.27 -39.84 -8.53
C GLY A 80 -41.72 -39.23 -7.20
N THR A 81 -40.80 -38.73 -6.37
CA THR A 81 -41.07 -38.11 -5.06
C THR A 81 -41.47 -36.63 -5.17
N TRP A 82 -41.45 -36.08 -6.39
CA TRP A 82 -41.81 -34.71 -6.70
C TRP A 82 -43.22 -34.34 -6.23
N ASP A 83 -44.24 -35.13 -6.59
CA ASP A 83 -45.63 -34.84 -6.26
C ASP A 83 -45.89 -34.97 -4.76
N LEU A 84 -45.21 -35.90 -4.09
CA LEU A 84 -45.27 -36.07 -2.64
C LEU A 84 -44.68 -34.84 -1.93
N LEU A 85 -43.54 -34.31 -2.39
CA LEU A 85 -42.89 -33.12 -1.81
C LEU A 85 -43.78 -31.88 -1.97
N LEU A 86 -44.43 -31.72 -3.12
CA LEU A 86 -45.29 -30.58 -3.42
C LEU A 86 -46.69 -30.66 -2.81
N SER A 87 -47.13 -31.84 -2.35
CA SER A 87 -48.38 -32.02 -1.62
C SER A 87 -48.26 -31.65 -0.12
N LEU A 88 -47.06 -31.53 0.39
CA LEU A 88 -46.82 -31.10 1.78
C LEU A 88 -47.31 -29.65 2.00
N PRO A 89 -47.88 -29.33 3.19
CA PRO A 89 -48.33 -27.97 3.52
C PRO A 89 -47.14 -27.03 3.85
N VAL A 90 -46.22 -26.87 2.89
CA VAL A 90 -45.04 -26.05 3.01
C VAL A 90 -45.00 -25.02 1.87
N PRO A 91 -44.77 -23.73 2.13
CA PRO A 91 -44.62 -22.75 1.08
C PRO A 91 -43.53 -23.16 0.08
N LEU A 92 -43.81 -23.07 -1.22
CA LEU A 92 -42.89 -23.46 -2.29
C LEU A 92 -41.54 -22.78 -2.18
N LEU A 93 -41.55 -21.47 -1.91
CA LEU A 93 -40.31 -20.68 -1.73
C LEU A 93 -39.46 -21.24 -0.57
N ALA A 94 -40.10 -21.65 0.52
CA ALA A 94 -39.38 -22.25 1.66
C ALA A 94 -38.74 -23.60 1.28
N THR A 95 -39.35 -24.38 0.42
CA THR A 95 -38.78 -25.64 -0.08
C THR A 95 -37.61 -25.40 -1.00
N VAL A 96 -37.69 -24.41 -1.93
CA VAL A 96 -36.60 -24.03 -2.82
C VAL A 96 -35.40 -23.50 -2.01
N LEU A 97 -35.68 -22.60 -1.05
CA LEU A 97 -34.64 -22.05 -0.18
C LEU A 97 -33.99 -23.12 0.70
N ALA A 98 -34.77 -24.07 1.25
CA ALA A 98 -34.23 -25.12 2.10
C ALA A 98 -33.25 -26.04 1.33
N LYS A 99 -33.62 -26.42 0.10
CA LYS A 99 -32.75 -27.24 -0.77
C LYS A 99 -31.49 -26.49 -1.19
N PHE A 100 -31.63 -25.24 -1.61
CA PHE A 100 -30.52 -24.38 -1.94
C PHE A 100 -29.55 -24.20 -0.76
N LEU A 101 -30.07 -23.85 0.42
CA LEU A 101 -29.25 -23.63 1.62
C LEU A 101 -28.56 -24.92 2.09
N ALA A 102 -29.17 -26.11 1.90
CA ALA A 102 -28.49 -27.37 2.22
C ALA A 102 -27.26 -27.60 1.34
N ALA A 103 -27.38 -27.36 0.03
CA ALA A 103 -26.25 -27.45 -0.88
C ALA A 103 -25.20 -26.37 -0.61
N TRP A 104 -25.64 -25.14 -0.33
CA TRP A 104 -24.72 -24.03 0.02
C TRP A 104 -24.00 -24.28 1.33
N THR A 105 -24.67 -24.82 2.35
CA THR A 105 -24.04 -25.22 3.61
C THR A 105 -22.91 -26.23 3.38
N LEU A 106 -23.12 -27.24 2.52
CA LEU A 106 -22.07 -28.20 2.19
C LEU A 106 -20.89 -27.54 1.46
N ALA A 107 -21.16 -26.63 0.50
CA ALA A 107 -20.12 -25.89 -0.19
C ALA A 107 -19.31 -24.99 0.78
N LEU A 108 -20.00 -24.31 1.71
CA LEU A 108 -19.35 -23.51 2.75
C LEU A 108 -18.51 -24.35 3.72
N MET A 109 -18.98 -25.56 4.07
CA MET A 109 -18.19 -26.49 4.88
C MET A 109 -16.90 -26.93 4.15
N ALA A 110 -17.00 -27.27 2.86
CA ALA A 110 -15.84 -27.61 2.05
C ALA A 110 -14.86 -26.43 1.96
N LEU A 111 -15.36 -25.21 1.78
CA LEU A 111 -14.56 -23.99 1.77
C LEU A 111 -13.90 -23.75 3.13
N ALA A 112 -14.63 -23.92 4.24
CA ALA A 112 -14.08 -23.77 5.59
C ALA A 112 -12.99 -24.81 5.89
N LEU A 113 -13.11 -26.04 5.36
CA LEU A 113 -12.08 -27.07 5.47
C LEU A 113 -10.81 -26.77 4.68
N SER A 114 -10.77 -25.74 3.84
CA SER A 114 -9.53 -25.21 3.23
C SER A 114 -8.75 -24.27 4.16
N ALA A 115 -9.29 -23.90 5.34
CA ALA A 115 -8.63 -23.04 6.32
C ALA A 115 -7.20 -23.49 6.75
N PRO A 116 -6.82 -24.79 6.74
CA PRO A 116 -5.42 -25.19 6.95
C PRO A 116 -4.44 -24.49 5.99
N LEU A 117 -4.84 -24.13 4.77
CA LEU A 117 -4.00 -23.33 3.86
C LEU A 117 -3.71 -21.94 4.46
N TRP A 118 -4.71 -21.32 5.08
CA TRP A 118 -4.54 -20.03 5.78
C TRP A 118 -3.54 -20.15 6.94
N PHE A 119 -3.68 -21.19 7.76
CA PHE A 119 -2.71 -21.46 8.85
C PHE A 119 -1.30 -21.70 8.31
N THR A 120 -1.17 -22.44 7.20
CA THR A 120 0.13 -22.71 6.58
C THR A 120 0.84 -21.43 6.15
N ILE A 121 0.14 -20.52 5.46
CA ILE A 121 0.75 -19.26 5.03
C ILE A 121 1.07 -18.32 6.19
N SER A 122 0.23 -18.32 7.26
CA SER A 122 0.50 -17.54 8.48
C SER A 122 1.72 -18.06 9.26
N TRP A 123 2.10 -19.31 9.04
CA TRP A 123 3.33 -19.89 9.61
C TRP A 123 4.55 -19.62 8.74
N LEU A 124 4.38 -19.50 7.42
CA LEU A 124 5.46 -19.23 6.47
C LEU A 124 5.82 -17.74 6.36
N GLY A 125 4.91 -16.84 6.73
CA GLY A 125 5.09 -15.39 6.63
C GLY A 125 3.97 -14.63 7.33
N GLU A 126 3.87 -13.33 7.07
CA GLU A 126 2.84 -12.44 7.61
C GLU A 126 1.81 -12.11 6.50
N PRO A 127 0.78 -12.96 6.28
CA PRO A 127 -0.25 -12.68 5.30
C PRO A 127 -1.22 -11.60 5.81
N ASP A 128 -1.73 -10.78 4.91
CA ASP A 128 -2.84 -9.87 5.22
C ASP A 128 -4.13 -10.68 5.47
N HIS A 129 -4.53 -10.77 6.75
CA HIS A 129 -5.70 -11.54 7.18
C HIS A 129 -7.01 -10.96 6.65
N GLY A 130 -7.08 -9.66 6.41
CA GLY A 130 -8.24 -9.00 5.84
C GLY A 130 -8.47 -9.38 4.38
N VAL A 131 -7.39 -9.44 3.58
CA VAL A 131 -7.42 -9.92 2.19
C VAL A 131 -7.91 -11.37 2.13
N VAL A 132 -7.38 -12.23 3.01
CA VAL A 132 -7.79 -13.63 3.08
C VAL A 132 -9.28 -13.76 3.42
N LEU A 133 -9.76 -13.03 4.44
CA LEU A 133 -11.16 -13.04 4.85
C LEU A 133 -12.10 -12.57 3.73
N ALA A 134 -11.74 -11.49 3.03
CA ALA A 134 -12.51 -10.97 1.89
C ALA A 134 -12.55 -11.99 0.74
N GLY A 135 -11.45 -12.70 0.48
CA GLY A 135 -11.38 -13.78 -0.49
C GLY A 135 -12.31 -14.96 -0.14
N TYR A 136 -12.35 -15.37 1.11
CA TYR A 136 -13.29 -16.40 1.59
C TYR A 136 -14.74 -15.95 1.46
N LEU A 137 -15.05 -14.70 1.81
CA LEU A 137 -16.41 -14.14 1.66
C LEU A 137 -16.82 -14.10 0.18
N GLY A 138 -15.92 -13.64 -0.71
CA GLY A 138 -16.16 -13.64 -2.15
C GLY A 138 -16.43 -15.05 -2.69
N SER A 139 -15.63 -16.02 -2.25
CA SER A 139 -15.81 -17.43 -2.62
C SER A 139 -17.13 -18.00 -2.13
N ALA A 140 -17.57 -17.63 -0.93
CA ALA A 140 -18.88 -18.04 -0.38
C ALA A 140 -20.06 -17.47 -1.20
N LEU A 141 -20.00 -16.20 -1.58
CA LEU A 141 -21.01 -15.54 -2.41
C LEU A 141 -21.05 -16.12 -3.83
N LEU A 142 -19.89 -16.33 -4.44
CA LEU A 142 -19.77 -16.94 -5.75
C LEU A 142 -20.35 -18.37 -5.76
N ALA A 143 -20.09 -19.16 -4.70
CA ALA A 143 -20.71 -20.48 -4.53
C ALA A 143 -22.23 -20.40 -4.49
N GLY A 144 -22.77 -19.39 -3.79
CA GLY A 144 -24.22 -19.12 -3.77
C GLY A 144 -24.78 -18.88 -5.17
N CYS A 145 -24.10 -18.10 -6.01
CA CYS A 145 -24.55 -17.83 -7.39
C CYS A 145 -24.57 -19.08 -8.24
N TYR A 146 -23.51 -19.86 -8.25
CA TYR A 146 -23.48 -21.11 -9.02
C TYR A 146 -24.53 -22.10 -8.59
N LEU A 147 -24.74 -22.26 -7.28
CA LEU A 147 -25.77 -23.11 -6.73
C LEU A 147 -27.18 -22.59 -7.02
N ALA A 148 -27.42 -21.29 -7.02
CA ALA A 148 -28.75 -20.73 -7.37
C ALA A 148 -29.09 -20.99 -8.84
N ILE A 149 -28.11 -20.79 -9.75
CA ILE A 149 -28.25 -21.12 -11.17
C ILE A 149 -28.54 -22.61 -11.33
N GLY A 150 -27.73 -23.46 -10.69
CA GLY A 150 -27.92 -24.92 -10.76
C GLY A 150 -29.23 -25.41 -10.15
N THR A 151 -29.72 -24.77 -9.08
CA THR A 151 -31.02 -25.05 -8.49
C THR A 151 -32.16 -24.80 -9.49
N CYS A 152 -32.12 -23.69 -10.20
CA CYS A 152 -33.09 -23.35 -11.24
C CYS A 152 -33.07 -24.36 -12.41
N LEU A 153 -31.86 -24.61 -12.93
CA LEU A 153 -31.70 -25.50 -14.09
C LEU A 153 -32.02 -26.97 -13.76
N SER A 154 -31.69 -27.42 -12.55
CA SER A 154 -32.11 -28.74 -12.05
C SER A 154 -33.62 -28.86 -11.94
N ALA A 155 -34.35 -27.77 -11.63
CA ALA A 155 -35.78 -27.75 -11.60
C ALA A 155 -36.42 -27.84 -12.99
N LEU A 156 -35.75 -27.41 -14.05
CA LEU A 156 -36.28 -27.46 -15.43
C LEU A 156 -36.10 -28.81 -16.11
N THR A 157 -35.21 -29.67 -15.62
CA THR A 157 -34.85 -30.95 -16.27
C THR A 157 -35.23 -32.15 -15.44
N ARG A 158 -35.43 -33.33 -16.10
CA ARG A 158 -35.61 -34.62 -15.43
C ARG A 158 -34.33 -35.44 -15.36
N ASN A 159 -33.33 -35.05 -16.15
CA ASN A 159 -32.07 -35.77 -16.26
C ASN A 159 -30.96 -34.97 -15.54
N GLN A 160 -30.33 -35.61 -14.57
CA GLN A 160 -29.25 -35.01 -13.76
C GLN A 160 -28.05 -34.58 -14.64
N LEU A 161 -27.67 -35.40 -15.64
CA LEU A 161 -26.54 -35.09 -16.52
C LEU A 161 -26.83 -33.85 -17.38
N ILE A 162 -28.06 -33.71 -17.90
CA ILE A 162 -28.46 -32.51 -18.65
C ILE A 162 -28.47 -31.31 -17.73
N ALA A 163 -28.97 -31.43 -16.48
CA ALA A 163 -28.91 -30.36 -15.51
C ALA A 163 -27.47 -29.91 -15.24
N PHE A 164 -26.53 -30.85 -15.07
CA PHE A 164 -25.12 -30.59 -14.89
C PHE A 164 -24.51 -29.80 -16.07
N ILE A 165 -24.65 -30.37 -17.29
CA ILE A 165 -24.05 -29.77 -18.49
C ILE A 165 -24.56 -28.35 -18.74
N VAL A 166 -25.90 -28.15 -18.63
CA VAL A 166 -26.50 -26.82 -18.87
C VAL A 166 -26.07 -25.84 -17.77
N THR A 167 -25.94 -26.28 -16.51
CA THR A 167 -25.45 -25.41 -15.42
C THR A 167 -24.00 -25.00 -15.64
N VAL A 168 -23.14 -25.95 -16.02
CA VAL A 168 -21.74 -25.64 -16.39
C VAL A 168 -21.70 -24.61 -17.52
N ALA A 169 -22.48 -24.83 -18.60
CA ALA A 169 -22.50 -23.93 -19.75
C ALA A 169 -22.96 -22.52 -19.39
N VAL A 170 -24.02 -22.38 -18.59
CA VAL A 170 -24.52 -21.07 -18.16
C VAL A 170 -23.51 -20.37 -17.23
N CYS A 171 -22.97 -21.06 -16.23
CA CYS A 171 -21.95 -20.50 -15.35
C CYS A 171 -20.68 -20.10 -16.11
N PHE A 172 -20.30 -20.90 -17.10
CA PHE A 172 -19.15 -20.60 -17.97
C PHE A 172 -19.37 -19.35 -18.82
N LEU A 173 -20.60 -19.14 -19.36
CA LEU A 173 -20.95 -17.91 -20.08
C LEU A 173 -20.82 -16.66 -19.19
N PHE A 174 -21.29 -16.73 -17.95
CA PHE A 174 -21.10 -15.64 -16.99
C PHE A 174 -19.62 -15.39 -16.68
N MET A 175 -18.81 -16.43 -16.68
CA MET A 175 -17.36 -16.31 -16.49
C MET A 175 -16.66 -15.73 -17.71
N LEU A 176 -16.99 -16.21 -18.91
CA LEU A 176 -16.40 -15.74 -20.19
C LEU A 176 -16.58 -14.25 -20.41
N ALA A 177 -17.76 -13.71 -20.03
CA ALA A 177 -18.06 -12.29 -20.15
C ALA A 177 -17.10 -11.35 -19.40
N GLY A 178 -16.28 -11.87 -18.48
CA GLY A 178 -15.30 -11.08 -17.71
C GLY A 178 -13.83 -11.40 -18.04
N LEU A 179 -13.59 -12.22 -19.03
CA LEU A 179 -12.22 -12.51 -19.47
C LEU A 179 -11.77 -11.47 -20.50
N SER A 180 -10.62 -10.83 -20.25
CA SER A 180 -10.10 -9.74 -21.09
C SER A 180 -9.94 -10.15 -22.54
N PHE A 181 -9.41 -11.36 -22.82
CA PHE A 181 -9.24 -11.83 -24.20
C PHE A 181 -10.57 -12.01 -24.94
N VAL A 182 -11.68 -12.33 -24.22
CA VAL A 182 -13.01 -12.44 -24.83
C VAL A 182 -13.56 -11.06 -25.14
N LEU A 183 -13.41 -10.12 -24.22
CA LEU A 183 -13.82 -8.73 -24.43
C LEU A 183 -13.01 -8.10 -25.57
N ASP A 184 -11.71 -8.35 -25.64
CA ASP A 184 -10.83 -7.90 -26.73
C ASP A 184 -11.22 -8.49 -28.09
N PHE A 185 -11.63 -9.75 -28.13
CA PHE A 185 -12.11 -10.39 -29.35
C PHE A 185 -13.44 -9.82 -29.84
N VAL A 186 -14.34 -9.47 -28.92
CA VAL A 186 -15.70 -8.99 -29.23
C VAL A 186 -15.76 -7.47 -29.46
N LYS A 187 -14.80 -6.68 -28.98
CA LYS A 187 -14.80 -5.22 -29.09
C LYS A 187 -14.94 -4.68 -30.51
N ASP A 188 -14.39 -5.41 -31.50
CA ASP A 188 -14.44 -4.99 -32.89
C ASP A 188 -15.82 -5.25 -33.56
N TRP A 189 -16.69 -6.04 -32.89
CA TRP A 189 -18.00 -6.46 -33.40
C TRP A 189 -19.16 -5.79 -32.69
N VAL A 190 -18.92 -5.21 -31.53
CA VAL A 190 -19.96 -4.69 -30.62
C VAL A 190 -19.62 -3.28 -30.14
N SER A 191 -20.64 -2.42 -30.04
CA SER A 191 -20.45 -1.05 -29.52
C SER A 191 -20.02 -1.03 -28.07
N ALA A 192 -19.21 -0.04 -27.67
CA ALA A 192 -18.66 0.11 -26.34
C ALA A 192 -19.71 -0.03 -25.19
N PRO A 193 -20.92 0.58 -25.27
CA PRO A 193 -21.93 0.42 -24.21
C PRO A 193 -22.40 -1.02 -24.01
N VAL A 194 -22.44 -1.82 -25.11
CA VAL A 194 -22.83 -3.23 -25.03
C VAL A 194 -21.69 -4.08 -24.46
N LEU A 195 -20.43 -3.72 -24.76
CA LEU A 195 -19.27 -4.35 -24.17
C LEU A 195 -19.23 -4.15 -22.66
N ASP A 196 -19.46 -2.91 -22.20
CA ASP A 196 -19.54 -2.58 -20.77
C ASP A 196 -20.65 -3.32 -20.07
N LEU A 197 -21.80 -3.45 -20.75
CA LEU A 197 -22.92 -4.23 -20.24
C LEU A 197 -22.58 -5.72 -20.10
N LEU A 198 -21.90 -6.30 -21.09
CA LEU A 198 -21.43 -7.70 -21.03
C LEU A 198 -20.46 -7.91 -19.88
N ALA A 199 -19.49 -7.01 -19.72
CA ALA A 199 -18.53 -7.06 -18.61
C ALA A 199 -19.21 -6.95 -17.24
N ALA A 200 -20.25 -6.11 -17.12
CA ALA A 200 -21.02 -5.92 -15.90
C ALA A 200 -21.84 -7.17 -15.47
N PHE A 201 -22.11 -8.10 -16.37
CA PHE A 201 -22.77 -9.38 -16.05
C PHE A 201 -21.83 -10.46 -15.56
N SER A 202 -20.51 -10.25 -15.63
CA SER A 202 -19.55 -11.26 -15.23
C SER A 202 -19.35 -11.31 -13.71
N PHE A 203 -19.13 -12.53 -13.19
CA PHE A 203 -18.71 -12.75 -11.81
C PHE A 203 -17.26 -12.28 -11.54
N LEU A 204 -16.39 -12.38 -12.54
CA LEU A 204 -14.93 -12.23 -12.34
C LEU A 204 -14.47 -10.86 -11.88
N PRO A 205 -14.97 -9.73 -12.41
CA PRO A 205 -14.55 -8.40 -11.95
C PRO A 205 -14.85 -8.20 -10.46
N TYR A 206 -16.07 -8.52 -10.05
CA TYR A 206 -16.51 -8.38 -8.65
C TYR A 206 -15.76 -9.33 -7.70
N PHE A 207 -15.53 -10.56 -8.14
CA PHE A 207 -14.74 -11.52 -7.38
C PHE A 207 -13.30 -11.11 -7.23
N ARG A 208 -12.68 -10.61 -8.32
CA ARG A 208 -11.29 -10.08 -8.30
C ARG A 208 -11.13 -8.91 -7.33
N THR A 209 -12.10 -8.05 -7.21
CA THR A 209 -12.08 -6.95 -6.23
C THR A 209 -12.07 -7.50 -4.81
N MET A 210 -12.89 -8.52 -4.51
CA MET A 210 -12.95 -9.12 -3.18
C MET A 210 -11.67 -9.86 -2.79
N ILE A 211 -11.03 -10.59 -3.71
CA ILE A 211 -9.76 -11.29 -3.41
C ILE A 211 -8.57 -10.35 -3.21
N ARG A 212 -8.73 -9.05 -3.48
CA ARG A 212 -7.76 -7.99 -3.17
C ARG A 212 -7.99 -7.34 -1.80
N GLY A 213 -8.98 -7.81 -1.03
CA GLY A 213 -9.31 -7.25 0.28
C GLY A 213 -10.35 -6.14 0.25
N LEU A 214 -10.91 -5.78 -0.90
CA LEU A 214 -11.94 -4.75 -1.04
C LEU A 214 -13.33 -5.38 -1.11
N ILE A 215 -14.19 -5.03 -0.16
CA ILE A 215 -15.62 -5.36 -0.22
C ILE A 215 -16.37 -4.16 -0.78
N ASP A 216 -16.80 -4.26 -2.04
CA ASP A 216 -17.60 -3.25 -2.70
C ASP A 216 -19.09 -3.55 -2.51
N ALA A 217 -19.89 -2.56 -2.09
CA ALA A 217 -21.35 -2.72 -1.98
C ALA A 217 -21.97 -3.19 -3.31
N ARG A 218 -21.42 -2.76 -4.44
CA ARG A 218 -21.85 -3.19 -5.78
C ARG A 218 -21.66 -4.69 -5.97
N ALA A 219 -20.55 -5.26 -5.51
CA ALA A 219 -20.28 -6.70 -5.57
C ALA A 219 -21.31 -7.48 -4.74
N LEU A 220 -21.63 -7.01 -3.54
CA LEU A 220 -22.64 -7.64 -2.67
C LEU A 220 -24.02 -7.61 -3.31
N ILE A 221 -24.42 -6.48 -3.89
CA ILE A 221 -25.71 -6.32 -4.60
C ILE A 221 -25.76 -7.22 -5.83
N PHE A 222 -24.66 -7.30 -6.59
CA PHE A 222 -24.57 -8.16 -7.75
C PHE A 222 -24.72 -9.64 -7.38
N PHE A 223 -23.90 -10.16 -6.47
CA PHE A 223 -23.97 -11.56 -6.05
C PHE A 223 -25.33 -11.89 -5.39
N GLY A 224 -25.79 -11.03 -4.48
CA GLY A 224 -27.12 -11.18 -3.85
C GLY A 224 -28.25 -11.15 -4.87
N GLY A 225 -28.19 -10.23 -5.82
CA GLY A 225 -29.15 -10.09 -6.90
C GLY A 225 -29.22 -11.34 -7.80
N VAL A 226 -28.07 -11.88 -8.21
CA VAL A 226 -27.98 -13.12 -8.98
C VAL A 226 -28.63 -14.27 -8.21
N ILE A 227 -28.30 -14.43 -6.92
CA ILE A 227 -28.88 -15.50 -6.08
C ILE A 227 -30.42 -15.35 -6.03
N VAL A 228 -30.93 -14.14 -5.75
CA VAL A 228 -32.37 -13.88 -5.63
C VAL A 228 -33.09 -14.14 -6.96
N VAL A 229 -32.56 -13.63 -8.07
CA VAL A 229 -33.19 -13.80 -9.40
C VAL A 229 -33.27 -15.25 -9.81
N TRP A 230 -32.18 -16.02 -9.65
CA TRP A 230 -32.18 -17.43 -10.03
C TRP A 230 -33.00 -18.32 -9.09
N LEU A 231 -33.07 -18.01 -7.80
CA LEU A 231 -33.96 -18.73 -6.86
C LEU A 231 -35.43 -18.39 -7.11
N ALA A 232 -35.76 -17.14 -7.45
CA ALA A 232 -37.11 -16.76 -7.86
C ALA A 232 -37.49 -17.47 -9.17
N ALA A 233 -36.57 -17.53 -10.13
CA ALA A 233 -36.76 -18.29 -11.37
C ALA A 233 -36.97 -19.80 -11.09
N ALA A 234 -36.20 -20.37 -10.14
CA ALA A 234 -36.40 -21.75 -9.71
C ALA A 234 -37.81 -21.98 -9.12
N ALA A 235 -38.26 -21.06 -8.25
CA ALA A 235 -39.62 -21.15 -7.68
C ALA A 235 -40.71 -21.08 -8.76
N ILE A 236 -40.56 -20.14 -9.72
CA ILE A 236 -41.50 -20.03 -10.87
C ILE A 236 -41.47 -21.32 -11.73
N ALA A 237 -40.27 -21.88 -11.96
CA ALA A 237 -40.13 -23.11 -12.74
C ALA A 237 -40.81 -24.32 -12.05
N VAL A 238 -40.67 -24.43 -10.73
CA VAL A 238 -41.30 -25.49 -9.94
C VAL A 238 -42.83 -25.29 -9.91
N ASP A 239 -43.31 -24.06 -9.69
CA ASP A 239 -44.75 -23.77 -9.65
C ASP A 239 -45.44 -24.07 -10.99
N ARG A 240 -44.81 -23.64 -12.10
CA ARG A 240 -45.32 -23.93 -13.45
C ARG A 240 -45.56 -25.43 -13.69
N GLN A 241 -44.65 -26.26 -13.21
CA GLN A 241 -44.71 -27.70 -13.45
C GLN A 241 -45.72 -28.42 -12.57
N ARG A 242 -46.14 -27.81 -11.44
CA ARG A 242 -47.20 -28.27 -10.57
C ARG A 242 -48.55 -28.32 -11.30
N PHE A 243 -48.77 -27.46 -12.31
CA PHE A 243 -50.01 -27.31 -13.04
C PHE A 243 -50.01 -27.97 -14.43
N LEU A 244 -48.93 -28.58 -14.88
CA LEU A 244 -48.89 -29.24 -16.19
C LEU A 244 -49.65 -30.56 -16.28
N GLY A 245 -50.18 -31.09 -15.15
CA GLY A 245 -50.98 -32.32 -15.06
C GLY A 245 -52.49 -32.14 -15.14
N GLY A 246 -53.03 -30.89 -15.22
CA GLY A 246 -54.45 -30.57 -15.23
C GLY A 246 -54.98 -30.11 -16.59
N GLU A 247 -56.28 -30.13 -16.81
CA GLU A 247 -56.94 -29.64 -18.03
C GLU A 247 -56.60 -28.14 -18.27
N PRO A 248 -56.34 -27.73 -19.54
CA PRO A 248 -55.95 -26.36 -19.84
C PRO A 248 -57.12 -25.39 -19.57
N PRO A 249 -56.95 -24.38 -18.67
CA PRO A 249 -58.00 -23.38 -18.44
C PRO A 249 -58.20 -22.49 -19.66
N ARG A 250 -59.41 -21.88 -19.80
CA ARG A 250 -59.82 -21.01 -20.92
C ARG A 250 -58.82 -19.89 -21.30
N TYR A 251 -57.89 -19.51 -20.44
CA TYR A 251 -56.83 -18.52 -20.67
C TYR A 251 -55.42 -19.17 -20.67
N GLY A 252 -55.25 -20.33 -21.27
CA GLY A 252 -53.99 -21.12 -21.25
C GLY A 252 -52.76 -20.42 -21.83
N TRP A 253 -52.93 -19.45 -22.73
CA TRP A 253 -51.83 -18.68 -23.31
C TRP A 253 -51.21 -17.68 -22.32
N LEU A 254 -52.01 -16.97 -21.51
CA LEU A 254 -51.54 -16.07 -20.46
C LEU A 254 -50.70 -16.80 -19.42
N ARG A 255 -51.12 -17.99 -18.99
CA ARG A 255 -50.34 -18.84 -18.07
C ARG A 255 -49.07 -19.41 -18.68
N ARG A 256 -48.96 -19.50 -20.00
CA ARG A 256 -47.70 -19.89 -20.68
C ARG A 256 -46.70 -18.74 -20.77
N ILE A 257 -47.19 -17.51 -20.94
CA ILE A 257 -46.35 -16.30 -21.09
C ILE A 257 -45.98 -15.71 -19.72
N ALA A 258 -46.86 -15.76 -18.70
CA ALA A 258 -46.62 -15.18 -17.38
C ALA A 258 -45.28 -15.58 -16.71
N PRO A 259 -44.84 -16.86 -16.72
CA PRO A 259 -43.54 -17.20 -16.14
C PRO A 259 -42.34 -16.65 -16.96
N LEU A 260 -42.50 -16.56 -18.29
CA LEU A 260 -41.48 -15.97 -19.14
C LEU A 260 -41.39 -14.44 -18.91
N SER A 261 -42.55 -13.77 -18.85
CA SER A 261 -42.60 -12.35 -18.54
C SER A 261 -42.08 -12.01 -17.14
N ALA A 262 -42.38 -12.88 -16.14
CA ALA A 262 -41.84 -12.74 -14.80
C ALA A 262 -40.31 -12.89 -14.77
N PHE A 263 -39.76 -13.84 -15.52
CA PHE A 263 -38.29 -14.02 -15.62
C PHE A 263 -37.64 -12.82 -16.31
N VAL A 264 -38.23 -12.31 -17.42
CA VAL A 264 -37.74 -11.10 -18.09
C VAL A 264 -37.82 -9.89 -17.16
N LEU A 265 -38.92 -9.73 -16.42
CA LEU A 265 -39.07 -8.64 -15.46
C LEU A 265 -38.03 -8.70 -14.33
N LEU A 266 -37.76 -9.88 -13.79
CA LEU A 266 -36.72 -10.11 -12.81
C LEU A 266 -35.32 -9.73 -13.37
N GLY A 267 -35.04 -10.08 -14.63
CA GLY A 267 -33.81 -9.69 -15.32
C GLY A 267 -33.69 -8.18 -15.49
N VAL A 268 -34.80 -7.51 -15.86
CA VAL A 268 -34.82 -6.02 -15.98
C VAL A 268 -34.63 -5.37 -14.61
N ILE A 269 -35.27 -5.85 -13.56
CA ILE A 269 -35.10 -5.34 -12.18
C ILE A 269 -33.63 -5.51 -11.74
N PHE A 270 -33.05 -6.68 -11.98
CA PHE A 270 -31.65 -6.96 -11.67
C PHE A 270 -30.71 -6.01 -12.41
N LEU A 271 -30.91 -5.84 -13.73
CA LEU A 271 -30.09 -4.94 -14.55
C LEU A 271 -30.21 -3.49 -14.08
N SER A 272 -31.45 -3.02 -13.88
CA SER A 272 -31.71 -1.67 -13.39
C SER A 272 -31.11 -1.42 -12.00
N GLY A 273 -31.24 -2.41 -11.11
CA GLY A 273 -30.64 -2.37 -9.78
C GLY A 273 -29.12 -2.31 -9.81
N ASN A 274 -28.47 -3.07 -10.69
CA ASN A 274 -27.00 -3.01 -10.85
C ASN A 274 -26.56 -1.68 -11.47
N LEU A 275 -27.24 -1.17 -12.50
CA LEU A 275 -26.93 0.15 -13.08
C LEU A 275 -27.10 1.28 -12.06
N LEU A 276 -28.15 1.22 -11.26
CA LEU A 276 -28.37 2.19 -10.18
C LEU A 276 -27.26 2.08 -9.13
N ALA A 277 -26.93 0.88 -8.69
CA ALA A 277 -25.85 0.65 -7.73
C ALA A 277 -24.49 1.14 -8.28
N HIS A 278 -24.23 0.90 -9.57
CA HIS A 278 -23.02 1.39 -10.22
C HIS A 278 -22.90 2.91 -10.19
N ASN A 279 -23.99 3.64 -10.34
CA ASN A 279 -24.00 5.11 -10.36
C ASN A 279 -24.00 5.74 -8.95
N THR A 280 -24.71 5.11 -7.98
CA THR A 280 -24.96 5.72 -6.66
C THR A 280 -23.99 5.23 -5.58
N LEU A 281 -23.47 4.00 -5.69
CA LEU A 281 -22.68 3.36 -4.62
C LEU A 281 -21.17 3.27 -4.96
N ARG A 282 -20.66 4.16 -5.81
CA ARG A 282 -19.23 4.17 -6.18
C ARG A 282 -18.29 4.35 -4.98
N GLN A 283 -18.76 5.03 -3.93
CA GLN A 283 -17.97 5.34 -2.74
C GLN A 283 -18.15 4.32 -1.60
N ALA A 284 -19.13 3.40 -1.69
CA ALA A 284 -19.41 2.45 -0.64
C ALA A 284 -18.49 1.21 -0.77
N ARG A 285 -17.24 1.39 -0.38
CA ARG A 285 -16.19 0.35 -0.37
C ARG A 285 -15.63 0.20 1.02
N TRP A 286 -15.43 -1.03 1.45
CA TRP A 286 -14.78 -1.37 2.72
C TRP A 286 -13.45 -2.02 2.41
N ASP A 287 -12.38 -1.37 2.82
CA ASP A 287 -11.02 -1.86 2.73
C ASP A 287 -10.71 -2.68 3.98
N LEU A 288 -10.52 -3.98 3.80
CA LEU A 288 -10.16 -4.93 4.85
C LEU A 288 -8.67 -5.16 4.95
N THR A 289 -7.85 -4.57 4.04
CA THR A 289 -6.40 -4.74 4.09
C THR A 289 -5.84 -4.15 5.37
N GLU A 290 -4.91 -4.85 6.05
CA GLU A 290 -4.31 -4.38 7.31
C GLU A 290 -3.61 -3.02 7.15
N PRO A 291 -2.82 -2.77 6.08
CA PRO A 291 -2.22 -1.46 5.84
C PRO A 291 -3.17 -0.46 5.17
N ARG A 292 -4.45 -0.80 4.99
CA ARG A 292 -5.46 0.05 4.30
C ARG A 292 -5.00 0.54 2.94
N LEU A 293 -4.45 -0.37 2.13
CA LEU A 293 -3.79 -0.09 0.86
C LEU A 293 -4.67 0.64 -0.18
N PHE A 294 -5.98 0.59 -0.03
CA PHE A 294 -6.95 1.20 -0.92
C PHE A 294 -7.74 2.34 -0.24
N THR A 295 -7.28 2.79 0.93
CA THR A 295 -7.87 3.93 1.64
C THR A 295 -6.82 5.01 1.73
N LEU A 296 -7.04 6.13 1.03
CA LEU A 296 -6.15 7.27 1.08
C LEU A 296 -6.03 7.81 2.50
N SER A 297 -4.85 8.23 2.88
CA SER A 297 -4.59 8.89 4.16
C SER A 297 -5.39 10.19 4.27
N GLU A 298 -5.68 10.61 5.50
CA GLU A 298 -6.42 11.86 5.73
C GLU A 298 -5.66 13.10 5.20
N GLY A 299 -4.33 13.03 5.20
CA GLY A 299 -3.46 14.04 4.60
C GLY A 299 -3.69 14.17 3.10
N THR A 300 -3.65 13.07 2.37
CA THR A 300 -3.93 13.01 0.93
C THR A 300 -5.35 13.46 0.63
N HIS A 301 -6.34 13.04 1.43
CA HIS A 301 -7.71 13.50 1.26
C HIS A 301 -7.88 15.02 1.41
N ARG A 302 -7.20 15.63 2.40
CA ARG A 302 -7.23 17.09 2.58
C ARG A 302 -6.58 17.79 1.41
N MET A 303 -5.41 17.35 0.97
CA MET A 303 -4.69 17.88 -0.17
C MET A 303 -5.56 17.83 -1.45
N LEU A 304 -6.16 16.68 -1.78
CA LEU A 304 -7.00 16.54 -2.98
C LEU A 304 -8.25 17.43 -2.97
N ARG A 305 -8.81 17.72 -1.81
CA ARG A 305 -9.94 18.66 -1.68
C ARG A 305 -9.53 20.13 -1.83
N GLN A 306 -8.29 20.46 -1.51
CA GLN A 306 -7.73 21.81 -1.53
C GLN A 306 -7.10 22.18 -2.86
N LEU A 307 -7.00 21.25 -3.81
CA LEU A 307 -6.49 21.53 -5.15
C LEU A 307 -7.21 22.77 -5.74
N GLU A 308 -6.46 23.73 -6.22
CA GLU A 308 -7.01 24.96 -6.78
C GLU A 308 -7.20 24.84 -8.29
N GLU A 309 -6.23 24.25 -9.00
CA GLU A 309 -6.20 24.14 -10.46
C GLU A 309 -6.36 22.69 -10.94
N PRO A 310 -6.83 22.49 -12.19
CA PRO A 310 -6.89 21.16 -12.78
C PRO A 310 -5.50 20.64 -13.11
N ILE A 311 -5.28 19.36 -12.80
CA ILE A 311 -4.04 18.62 -13.05
C ILE A 311 -4.34 17.50 -14.05
N ALA A 312 -3.56 17.40 -15.13
CA ALA A 312 -3.60 16.29 -16.05
C ALA A 312 -2.55 15.24 -15.65
N LEU A 313 -2.97 14.01 -15.42
CA LEU A 313 -2.10 12.87 -15.14
C LEU A 313 -2.14 11.90 -16.32
N GLN A 314 -0.98 11.49 -16.80
CA GLN A 314 -0.83 10.51 -17.86
C GLN A 314 -0.03 9.32 -17.35
N PHE A 315 -0.72 8.19 -17.23
CA PHE A 315 -0.15 6.93 -16.77
C PHE A 315 0.30 6.09 -17.95
N PHE A 316 1.55 5.65 -17.94
CA PHE A 316 2.18 4.84 -18.97
C PHE A 316 2.45 3.44 -18.45
N PHE A 317 1.89 2.42 -19.13
CA PHE A 317 2.21 1.02 -18.85
C PHE A 317 2.16 0.14 -20.10
N SER A 318 3.25 -0.54 -20.41
CA SER A 318 3.39 -1.45 -21.57
C SER A 318 2.78 -2.81 -21.28
N HIS A 319 1.45 -2.93 -21.33
CA HIS A 319 0.71 -4.14 -20.95
C HIS A 319 1.14 -5.40 -21.73
N ARG A 320 1.42 -5.27 -23.02
CA ARG A 320 1.79 -6.41 -23.89
C ARG A 320 3.16 -6.95 -23.53
N GLN A 321 4.14 -6.08 -23.36
CA GLN A 321 5.52 -6.43 -23.04
C GLN A 321 5.67 -6.95 -21.60
N ALA A 322 4.79 -6.51 -20.70
CA ALA A 322 4.74 -6.96 -19.31
C ALA A 322 3.94 -8.24 -19.09
N SER A 323 3.37 -8.85 -20.16
CA SER A 323 2.49 -10.04 -20.03
C SER A 323 3.18 -11.24 -19.37
N ASN A 324 4.48 -11.40 -19.59
CA ASN A 324 5.29 -12.48 -19.00
C ASN A 324 5.72 -12.21 -17.54
N TRP A 325 5.37 -11.03 -17.01
CA TRP A 325 5.74 -10.59 -15.67
C TRP A 325 4.48 -10.32 -14.82
N PRO A 326 3.82 -11.35 -14.27
CA PRO A 326 2.54 -11.22 -13.55
C PRO A 326 2.61 -10.25 -12.37
N TRP A 327 3.72 -10.23 -11.63
CA TRP A 327 3.94 -9.35 -10.51
C TRP A 327 3.95 -7.87 -10.92
N LEU A 328 4.60 -7.54 -12.05
CA LEU A 328 4.65 -6.17 -12.57
C LEU A 328 3.27 -5.69 -13.04
N THR A 329 2.53 -6.58 -13.72
CA THR A 329 1.14 -6.30 -14.12
C THR A 329 0.22 -6.11 -12.90
N HIS A 330 0.49 -6.83 -11.81
CA HIS A 330 -0.26 -6.67 -10.57
C HIS A 330 0.04 -5.31 -9.91
N TYR A 331 1.32 -4.94 -9.84
CA TYR A 331 1.74 -3.65 -9.31
C TYR A 331 1.21 -2.48 -10.15
N ALA A 332 1.28 -2.57 -11.49
CA ALA A 332 0.72 -1.53 -12.36
C ALA A 332 -0.78 -1.31 -12.16
N ARG A 333 -1.56 -2.37 -11.97
CA ARG A 333 -2.99 -2.24 -11.62
C ARG A 333 -3.20 -1.55 -10.29
N ARG A 334 -2.35 -1.82 -9.30
CA ARG A 334 -2.43 -1.14 -8.00
C ARG A 334 -2.18 0.36 -8.13
N VAL A 335 -1.17 0.75 -8.91
CA VAL A 335 -0.90 2.17 -9.23
C VAL A 335 -2.11 2.80 -9.90
N GLU A 336 -2.68 2.12 -10.89
CA GLU A 336 -3.85 2.58 -11.62
C GLU A 336 -5.09 2.74 -10.72
N ASP A 337 -5.38 1.74 -9.88
CA ASP A 337 -6.50 1.76 -8.93
C ASP A 337 -6.36 2.97 -7.97
N LEU A 338 -5.14 3.25 -7.48
CA LEU A 338 -4.88 4.37 -6.58
C LEU A 338 -5.02 5.73 -7.28
N LEU A 339 -4.51 5.85 -8.51
CA LEU A 339 -4.69 7.05 -9.34
C LEU A 339 -6.18 7.33 -9.63
N GLU A 340 -6.97 6.30 -9.93
CA GLU A 340 -8.42 6.42 -10.10
C GLU A 340 -9.12 6.91 -8.82
N GLU A 341 -8.72 6.38 -7.67
CA GLU A 341 -9.26 6.82 -6.38
C GLU A 341 -8.94 8.30 -6.12
N MET A 342 -7.68 8.71 -6.34
CA MET A 342 -7.25 10.11 -6.20
C MET A 342 -8.03 11.02 -7.16
N ALA A 343 -8.20 10.62 -8.41
CA ALA A 343 -8.96 11.38 -9.40
C ALA A 343 -10.45 11.53 -9.01
N MET A 344 -11.06 10.46 -8.49
CA MET A 344 -12.44 10.51 -8.00
C MET A 344 -12.59 11.46 -6.79
N LYS A 345 -11.62 11.47 -5.87
CA LYS A 345 -11.66 12.31 -4.66
C LYS A 345 -11.32 13.78 -4.92
N ALA A 346 -10.63 14.06 -6.02
CA ALA A 346 -10.27 15.41 -6.47
C ALA A 346 -11.44 16.20 -7.10
N ASN A 347 -12.67 15.69 -7.06
CA ASN A 347 -13.89 16.37 -7.56
C ASN A 347 -13.78 16.86 -9.02
N GLY A 348 -13.11 16.08 -9.87
CA GLY A 348 -12.95 16.40 -11.30
C GLY A 348 -11.77 17.33 -11.61
N LYS A 349 -10.97 17.72 -10.61
CA LYS A 349 -9.75 18.51 -10.82
C LYS A 349 -8.55 17.69 -11.27
N ILE A 350 -8.62 16.36 -11.21
CA ILE A 350 -7.60 15.46 -11.78
C ILE A 350 -8.19 14.73 -12.97
N VAL A 351 -7.55 14.91 -14.13
CA VAL A 351 -7.88 14.22 -15.38
C VAL A 351 -6.83 13.13 -15.60
N LEU A 352 -7.23 11.86 -15.46
CA LEU A 352 -6.34 10.71 -15.65
C LEU A 352 -6.49 10.15 -17.06
N THR A 353 -5.41 10.13 -17.82
CA THR A 353 -5.29 9.46 -19.12
C THR A 353 -4.37 8.25 -19.00
N ARG A 354 -4.62 7.23 -19.83
CA ARG A 354 -3.85 5.99 -19.86
C ARG A 354 -3.22 5.80 -21.23
N SER A 355 -1.94 5.47 -21.24
CA SER A 355 -1.17 5.19 -22.45
C SER A 355 -0.49 3.84 -22.32
N SER A 356 -0.51 3.04 -23.39
CA SER A 356 0.17 1.74 -23.43
C SER A 356 1.23 1.76 -24.51
N PRO A 357 2.45 2.24 -24.23
CA PRO A 357 3.54 2.31 -25.18
C PRO A 357 3.85 0.92 -25.74
N ALA A 358 3.87 0.82 -27.07
CA ALA A 358 4.32 -0.35 -27.81
C ALA A 358 5.59 0.03 -28.60
N PRO A 359 6.47 -0.92 -28.92
CA PRO A 359 7.67 -0.62 -29.69
C PRO A 359 7.36 0.13 -31.00
N PHE A 360 8.08 1.22 -31.24
CA PHE A 360 7.93 2.10 -32.41
C PHE A 360 6.55 2.76 -32.54
N SER A 361 5.86 2.99 -31.44
CA SER A 361 4.56 3.67 -31.44
C SER A 361 4.69 5.15 -31.05
N PRO A 362 3.74 6.01 -31.47
CA PRO A 362 3.71 7.40 -31.01
C PRO A 362 3.62 7.56 -29.48
N GLN A 363 3.04 6.56 -28.80
CA GLN A 363 2.97 6.51 -27.33
C GLN A 363 4.33 6.27 -26.68
N GLU A 364 5.21 5.54 -27.35
CA GLU A 364 6.60 5.36 -26.89
C GLU A 364 7.38 6.66 -27.04
N ASP A 365 7.26 7.35 -28.18
CA ASP A 365 7.90 8.65 -28.40
C ASP A 365 7.43 9.69 -27.38
N GLU A 366 6.14 9.68 -27.07
CA GLU A 366 5.53 10.55 -26.05
C GLU A 366 6.09 10.23 -24.64
N ALA A 367 6.18 8.96 -24.28
CA ALA A 367 6.75 8.53 -23.00
C ALA A 367 8.20 8.99 -22.85
N LEU A 368 9.01 8.81 -23.89
CA LEU A 368 10.41 9.24 -23.91
C LEU A 368 10.54 10.77 -23.85
N ALA A 369 9.71 11.50 -24.58
CA ALA A 369 9.69 12.96 -24.56
C ALA A 369 9.35 13.53 -23.16
N LEU A 370 8.51 12.83 -22.40
CA LEU A 370 8.15 13.16 -21.02
C LEU A 370 9.16 12.66 -19.98
N GLY A 371 10.22 11.94 -20.40
CA GLY A 371 11.24 11.44 -19.49
C GLY A 371 10.88 10.13 -18.77
N ILE A 372 9.88 9.38 -19.27
CA ILE A 372 9.57 8.05 -18.76
C ILE A 372 10.61 7.06 -19.29
N ASN A 373 11.26 6.33 -18.38
CA ASN A 373 12.35 5.42 -18.73
C ASN A 373 11.83 4.01 -19.02
N GLY A 374 12.17 3.48 -20.21
CA GLY A 374 11.92 2.09 -20.55
C GLY A 374 12.93 1.15 -19.86
N GLN A 375 12.44 0.09 -19.23
CA GLN A 375 13.28 -0.98 -18.69
C GLN A 375 13.32 -2.17 -19.66
N ASN A 376 14.52 -2.73 -19.87
CA ASN A 376 14.67 -3.91 -20.70
C ASN A 376 14.10 -5.16 -19.99
N ASN A 377 13.20 -5.87 -20.65
CA ASN A 377 12.58 -7.09 -20.13
C ASN A 377 13.45 -8.36 -20.22
N GLY A 378 14.70 -8.23 -20.64
CA GLY A 378 15.61 -9.37 -20.88
C GLY A 378 15.40 -10.07 -22.23
N GLU A 379 14.31 -9.80 -22.94
CA GLU A 379 14.02 -10.30 -24.29
C GLU A 379 14.34 -9.24 -25.37
N GLY A 380 14.91 -8.10 -24.96
CA GLY A 380 15.29 -6.99 -25.84
C GLY A 380 14.19 -5.97 -26.09
N GLU A 381 13.02 -6.11 -25.46
CA GLU A 381 11.94 -5.12 -25.52
C GLU A 381 11.96 -4.22 -24.29
N LEU A 382 11.51 -2.97 -24.46
CA LEU A 382 11.39 -2.00 -23.37
C LEU A 382 9.99 -2.04 -22.77
N ILE A 383 9.93 -2.08 -21.43
CA ILE A 383 8.70 -1.92 -20.64
C ILE A 383 8.73 -0.52 -20.06
N TYR A 384 7.72 0.28 -20.39
CA TYR A 384 7.49 1.59 -19.81
C TYR A 384 6.49 1.46 -18.66
N PHE A 385 6.86 1.99 -17.49
CA PHE A 385 6.00 1.97 -16.31
C PHE A 385 6.25 3.24 -15.49
N GLY A 386 5.56 4.32 -15.79
CA GLY A 386 5.75 5.63 -15.20
C GLY A 386 4.51 6.50 -15.21
N LEU A 387 4.62 7.69 -14.65
CA LEU A 387 3.56 8.68 -14.59
C LEU A 387 4.12 10.06 -14.93
N ALA A 388 3.46 10.78 -15.81
CA ALA A 388 3.69 12.20 -16.02
C ALA A 388 2.46 13.01 -15.58
N GLY A 389 2.67 14.12 -14.93
CA GLY A 389 1.64 15.07 -14.56
C GLY A 389 1.95 16.47 -15.09
N SER A 390 0.93 17.22 -15.47
CA SER A 390 1.06 18.63 -15.87
C SER A 390 -0.04 19.48 -15.26
N ASN A 391 0.27 20.73 -14.96
CA ASN A 391 -0.68 21.72 -14.46
C ASN A 391 -1.06 22.74 -15.56
N ALA A 392 -1.89 23.71 -15.21
CA ALA A 392 -2.38 24.73 -16.14
C ALA A 392 -1.31 25.71 -16.66
N VAL A 393 -0.14 25.77 -16.04
CA VAL A 393 1.02 26.61 -16.44
C VAL A 393 2.14 25.80 -17.09
N ASP A 394 1.82 24.59 -17.61
CA ASP A 394 2.74 23.67 -18.30
C ASP A 394 3.93 23.21 -17.45
N THR A 395 3.84 23.30 -16.11
CA THR A 395 4.82 22.63 -15.24
C THR A 395 4.61 21.14 -15.33
N VAL A 396 5.68 20.39 -15.60
CA VAL A 396 5.63 18.93 -15.72
C VAL A 396 6.42 18.29 -14.56
N GLU A 397 5.78 17.38 -13.86
CA GLU A 397 6.38 16.51 -12.86
C GLU A 397 6.26 15.05 -13.31
N VAL A 398 7.32 14.26 -13.12
CA VAL A 398 7.39 12.91 -13.68
C VAL A 398 7.88 11.93 -12.63
N ILE A 399 7.21 10.76 -12.57
CA ILE A 399 7.77 9.56 -11.97
C ILE A 399 8.29 8.70 -13.13
N PRO A 400 9.62 8.71 -13.40
CA PRO A 400 10.19 8.08 -14.59
C PRO A 400 9.99 6.58 -14.62
N ILE A 401 9.88 5.97 -13.42
CA ILE A 401 9.66 4.55 -13.24
C ILE A 401 9.07 4.25 -11.87
N PHE A 402 8.08 3.35 -11.83
CA PHE A 402 7.57 2.78 -10.59
C PHE A 402 8.42 1.57 -10.18
N ALA A 403 9.30 1.76 -9.20
CA ALA A 403 10.13 0.68 -8.66
C ALA A 403 9.35 -0.14 -7.63
N PRO A 404 9.37 -1.49 -7.70
CA PRO A 404 8.64 -2.35 -6.76
C PRO A 404 9.05 -2.15 -5.31
N GLU A 405 10.32 -1.84 -5.07
CA GLU A 405 10.87 -1.58 -3.73
C GLU A 405 10.25 -0.35 -3.07
N ARG A 406 9.61 0.52 -3.86
CA ARG A 406 8.92 1.73 -3.39
C ARG A 406 7.40 1.57 -3.31
N GLU A 407 6.87 0.37 -3.48
CA GLU A 407 5.43 0.10 -3.45
C GLU A 407 4.77 0.57 -2.14
N PHE A 408 5.47 0.46 -1.02
CA PHE A 408 4.99 0.94 0.29
C PHE A 408 4.81 2.47 0.33
N TYR A 409 5.59 3.22 -0.44
CA TYR A 409 5.54 4.68 -0.50
C TYR A 409 4.73 5.23 -1.67
N LEU A 410 3.98 4.37 -2.38
CA LEU A 410 3.26 4.72 -3.60
C LEU A 410 2.30 5.90 -3.41
N GLU A 411 1.47 5.88 -2.36
CA GLU A 411 0.55 6.99 -2.05
C GLU A 411 1.31 8.30 -1.83
N TYR A 412 2.42 8.24 -1.10
CA TYR A 412 3.25 9.40 -0.84
C TYR A 412 3.86 9.96 -2.14
N ASP A 413 4.41 9.10 -3.00
CA ASP A 413 5.05 9.53 -4.26
C ASP A 413 4.01 10.18 -5.21
N LEU A 414 2.81 9.62 -5.30
CA LEU A 414 1.71 10.18 -6.08
C LEU A 414 1.19 11.49 -5.47
N ALA A 415 0.96 11.54 -4.16
CA ALA A 415 0.51 12.75 -3.47
C ALA A 415 1.53 13.88 -3.60
N ARG A 416 2.82 13.56 -3.53
CA ARG A 416 3.92 14.52 -3.74
C ARG A 416 3.89 15.09 -5.15
N LEU A 417 3.76 14.25 -6.19
CA LEU A 417 3.68 14.72 -7.57
C LEU A 417 2.51 15.69 -7.76
N ILE A 418 1.34 15.33 -7.24
CA ILE A 418 0.15 16.19 -7.31
C ILE A 418 0.36 17.49 -6.54
N HIS A 419 0.94 17.44 -5.35
CA HIS A 419 1.22 18.63 -4.53
C HIS A 419 2.21 19.58 -5.20
N ASN A 420 3.27 19.06 -5.83
CA ASN A 420 4.25 19.86 -6.55
C ASN A 420 3.63 20.57 -7.76
N LEU A 421 2.65 19.94 -8.41
CA LEU A 421 1.92 20.54 -9.53
C LEU A 421 0.93 21.62 -9.08
N ASP A 422 0.32 21.46 -7.92
CA ASP A 422 -0.61 22.43 -7.32
C ASP A 422 0.15 23.62 -6.70
N THR A 423 1.36 23.36 -6.17
CA THR A 423 2.18 24.39 -5.50
C THR A 423 3.58 24.39 -6.12
N PRO A 424 3.76 25.08 -7.27
CA PRO A 424 5.02 25.03 -8.04
C PRO A 424 6.21 25.68 -7.33
N ARG A 425 6.01 26.40 -6.22
CA ARG A 425 7.09 26.97 -5.42
C ARG A 425 7.73 25.89 -4.55
N ARG A 426 8.96 25.51 -4.89
CA ARG A 426 9.78 24.65 -4.01
C ARG A 426 10.23 25.42 -2.78
N ALA A 427 10.11 24.79 -1.61
CA ALA A 427 10.65 25.40 -0.40
C ALA A 427 12.18 25.51 -0.49
N VAL A 428 12.72 26.64 -0.03
CA VAL A 428 14.16 26.93 -0.07
C VAL A 428 14.82 26.42 1.21
N VAL A 429 15.81 25.53 1.05
CA VAL A 429 16.61 25.00 2.16
C VAL A 429 18.00 25.62 2.12
N GLY A 430 18.30 26.49 3.08
CA GLY A 430 19.66 27.01 3.30
C GLY A 430 20.51 25.96 4.02
N VAL A 431 21.69 25.64 3.52
CA VAL A 431 22.58 24.63 4.11
C VAL A 431 23.87 25.26 4.60
N ILE A 432 24.21 25.08 5.87
CA ILE A 432 25.51 25.33 6.44
C ILE A 432 26.12 24.01 6.86
N SER A 433 27.17 23.55 6.19
CA SER A 433 27.77 22.26 6.45
C SER A 433 29.29 22.30 6.35
N ASN A 434 29.96 21.44 7.13
CA ASN A 434 31.37 21.12 6.99
C ASN A 434 31.60 19.76 6.30
N LEU A 435 30.53 19.05 5.99
CA LEU A 435 30.60 17.81 5.24
C LEU A 435 30.49 18.09 3.74
N PRO A 436 31.15 17.32 2.89
CA PRO A 436 31.09 17.48 1.42
C PRO A 436 29.82 16.87 0.87
N LEU A 437 28.66 17.44 1.23
CA LEU A 437 27.34 16.87 0.89
C LEU A 437 27.08 16.81 -0.62
N ASP A 438 27.52 17.84 -1.32
CA ASP A 438 27.36 18.03 -2.77
C ASP A 438 28.44 17.34 -3.60
N THR A 439 29.62 17.15 -3.05
CA THR A 439 30.78 16.59 -3.75
C THR A 439 31.09 15.15 -3.39
N GLY A 440 30.59 14.69 -2.22
CA GLY A 440 30.75 13.32 -1.74
C GLY A 440 32.17 13.00 -1.23
N HIS A 441 32.46 11.72 -1.13
CA HIS A 441 33.78 11.23 -0.66
C HIS A 441 34.86 11.60 -1.64
N GLY A 442 35.96 12.16 -1.12
CA GLY A 442 37.06 12.69 -1.93
C GLY A 442 36.98 14.20 -2.19
N GLY A 443 35.85 14.83 -1.91
CA GLY A 443 35.63 16.26 -2.07
C GLY A 443 35.64 16.72 -3.53
N ILE A 444 35.85 18.02 -3.74
CA ILE A 444 35.66 18.66 -5.04
C ILE A 444 36.55 18.09 -6.16
N VAL A 445 37.76 17.64 -5.84
CA VAL A 445 38.72 17.14 -6.85
C VAL A 445 38.20 15.82 -7.44
N GLU A 446 37.84 14.87 -6.60
CA GLU A 446 37.30 13.58 -7.03
C GLU A 446 35.94 13.73 -7.73
N ALA A 447 35.12 14.70 -7.31
CA ALA A 447 33.84 15.01 -7.95
C ALA A 447 34.04 15.57 -9.37
N MET A 448 34.99 16.48 -9.58
CA MET A 448 35.33 17.02 -10.92
C MET A 448 35.87 15.96 -11.87
N GLU A 449 36.53 14.93 -11.34
CA GLU A 449 37.03 13.78 -12.11
C GLU A 449 35.99 12.68 -12.29
N GLY A 450 34.78 12.89 -11.81
CA GLY A 450 33.65 11.93 -11.94
C GLY A 450 33.80 10.66 -11.08
N ARG A 451 34.73 10.64 -10.13
CA ARG A 451 35.01 9.49 -9.24
C ARG A 451 34.24 9.55 -7.90
N SER A 452 33.63 10.69 -7.59
CA SER A 452 32.78 10.86 -6.42
C SER A 452 31.37 11.26 -6.82
N GLN A 453 30.40 10.86 -5.98
CA GLN A 453 29.01 11.24 -6.13
C GLN A 453 28.54 11.98 -4.87
N PRO A 454 27.62 12.95 -5.01
CA PRO A 454 26.97 13.60 -3.89
C PRO A 454 26.42 12.59 -2.88
N PHE A 455 26.39 12.94 -1.61
CA PHE A 455 25.75 12.11 -0.60
C PHE A 455 24.25 11.91 -0.91
N LEU A 456 23.73 10.73 -0.59
CA LEU A 456 22.34 10.40 -0.86
C LEU A 456 21.38 11.45 -0.30
N ILE A 457 21.60 11.90 0.95
CA ILE A 457 20.77 12.92 1.57
C ILE A 457 20.73 14.23 0.76
N TYR A 458 21.86 14.64 0.17
CA TYR A 458 21.90 15.84 -0.65
C TYR A 458 21.09 15.68 -1.95
N ARG A 459 21.22 14.55 -2.63
CA ARG A 459 20.41 14.24 -3.82
C ARG A 459 18.91 14.26 -3.49
N GLU A 460 18.51 13.61 -2.41
CA GLU A 460 17.13 13.59 -1.95
C GLU A 460 16.59 14.99 -1.59
N LEU A 461 17.46 15.87 -1.07
CA LEU A 461 17.10 17.26 -0.79
C LEU A 461 16.92 18.07 -2.08
N VAL A 462 17.85 17.97 -3.04
CA VAL A 462 17.78 18.72 -4.32
C VAL A 462 16.59 18.27 -5.17
N ASP A 463 16.22 17.00 -5.11
CA ASP A 463 15.06 16.49 -5.83
C ASP A 463 13.73 17.11 -5.34
N ARG A 464 13.68 17.56 -4.07
CA ARG A 464 12.46 18.04 -3.43
C ARG A 464 12.41 19.53 -3.13
N PHE A 465 13.58 20.15 -2.92
CA PHE A 465 13.73 21.51 -2.42
C PHE A 465 14.69 22.32 -3.30
N ASP A 466 14.59 23.63 -3.25
CA ASP A 466 15.65 24.53 -3.73
C ASP A 466 16.74 24.60 -2.67
N VAL A 467 17.86 23.88 -2.88
CA VAL A 467 18.95 23.77 -1.90
C VAL A 467 20.04 24.77 -2.20
N ARG A 468 20.34 25.62 -1.23
CA ARG A 468 21.37 26.67 -1.34
C ARG A 468 22.39 26.54 -0.23
N PHE A 469 23.67 26.37 -0.58
CA PHE A 469 24.74 26.49 0.39
C PHE A 469 24.93 27.95 0.78
N LEU A 470 24.91 28.17 2.09
CA LEU A 470 25.17 29.49 2.66
C LEU A 470 26.65 29.60 3.09
N GLU A 471 27.24 30.79 2.91
CA GLU A 471 28.59 31.05 3.32
C GLU A 471 28.74 30.97 4.84
N ARG A 472 29.92 30.58 5.29
CA ARG A 472 30.19 30.42 6.74
C ARG A 472 30.23 31.74 7.50
N GLU A 473 30.58 32.83 6.81
CA GLU A 473 30.69 34.18 7.33
C GLU A 473 29.45 35.01 7.02
N LEU A 474 28.32 34.34 7.00
CA LEU A 474 27.04 34.94 6.70
C LEU A 474 26.65 35.96 7.79
N VAL A 475 26.22 37.14 7.35
CA VAL A 475 25.74 38.21 8.20
C VAL A 475 24.24 38.10 8.48
N ALA A 476 23.48 37.57 7.54
CA ALA A 476 22.05 37.31 7.67
C ALA A 476 21.65 36.14 6.80
N VAL A 477 20.72 35.29 7.30
CA VAL A 477 20.07 34.27 6.48
C VAL A 477 19.11 34.95 5.50
N PRO A 478 19.16 34.66 4.18
CA PRO A 478 18.26 35.25 3.20
C PRO A 478 16.81 35.11 3.58
N ALA A 479 15.99 36.09 3.21
CA ALA A 479 14.57 36.13 3.62
C ALA A 479 13.70 35.10 2.93
N ASP A 480 14.16 34.54 1.81
CA ASP A 480 13.46 33.52 1.02
C ASP A 480 13.79 32.09 1.46
N VAL A 481 14.70 31.91 2.43
CA VAL A 481 15.01 30.62 3.04
C VAL A 481 13.86 30.22 3.98
N ASP A 482 13.23 29.07 3.73
CA ASP A 482 12.14 28.53 4.52
C ASP A 482 12.64 27.65 5.68
N VAL A 483 13.73 26.89 5.45
CA VAL A 483 14.36 25.99 6.42
C VAL A 483 15.86 26.13 6.38
N LEU A 484 16.51 26.18 7.54
CA LEU A 484 17.97 26.20 7.67
C LEU A 484 18.47 24.83 8.16
N LEU A 485 19.28 24.16 7.36
CA LEU A 485 19.96 22.91 7.70
C LEU A 485 21.38 23.19 8.18
N LEU A 486 21.66 22.87 9.42
CA LEU A 486 23.00 22.91 10.02
C LEU A 486 23.52 21.47 10.13
N ALA A 487 24.36 21.03 9.18
CA ALA A 487 24.87 19.66 9.14
C ALA A 487 26.36 19.62 9.52
N HIS A 488 26.65 19.19 10.73
CA HIS A 488 28.00 19.16 11.29
C HIS A 488 28.75 20.49 11.07
N PRO A 489 28.18 21.64 11.51
CA PRO A 489 28.80 22.95 11.30
C PRO A 489 30.10 23.05 12.08
N ARG A 490 31.08 23.76 11.53
CA ARG A 490 32.24 24.26 12.33
C ARG A 490 31.72 25.22 13.38
N PRO A 491 32.53 25.52 14.42
CA PRO A 491 32.22 26.61 15.33
C PRO A 491 31.89 27.86 14.52
N LEU A 492 30.69 28.36 14.64
CA LEU A 492 30.21 29.55 13.95
C LEU A 492 30.86 30.79 14.57
N ALA A 493 31.34 31.73 13.73
CA ALA A 493 31.72 33.04 14.18
C ALA A 493 30.53 33.75 14.85
N ALA A 494 30.78 34.69 15.73
CA ALA A 494 29.72 35.34 16.50
C ALA A 494 28.63 35.99 15.63
N HIS A 495 29.01 36.61 14.50
CA HIS A 495 28.07 37.20 13.55
C HIS A 495 27.24 36.12 12.80
N ALA A 496 27.84 34.99 12.44
CA ALA A 496 27.10 33.88 11.80
C ALA A 496 26.17 33.18 12.77
N ALA A 497 26.56 32.96 14.02
CA ALA A 497 25.70 32.48 15.08
C ALA A 497 24.53 33.45 15.34
N TYR A 498 24.78 34.75 15.30
CA TYR A 498 23.75 35.78 15.37
C TYR A 498 22.78 35.73 14.17
N ALA A 499 23.28 35.51 12.97
CA ALA A 499 22.42 35.36 11.78
C ALA A 499 21.46 34.16 11.90
N VAL A 500 21.92 33.03 12.45
CA VAL A 500 21.10 31.86 12.74
C VAL A 500 20.08 32.17 13.85
N ASP A 501 20.53 32.82 14.92
CA ASP A 501 19.66 33.26 16.02
C ASP A 501 18.50 34.12 15.49
N GLN A 502 18.83 35.18 14.73
CA GLN A 502 17.83 36.09 14.17
C GLN A 502 16.93 35.44 13.10
N PHE A 503 17.37 34.36 12.45
CA PHE A 503 16.52 33.55 11.60
C PHE A 503 15.46 32.81 12.42
N VAL A 504 15.83 32.21 13.56
CA VAL A 504 14.88 31.61 14.52
C VAL A 504 13.92 32.65 15.07
N MET A 505 14.46 33.84 15.45
CA MET A 505 13.65 34.94 15.99
C MET A 505 12.59 35.45 15.00
N ARG A 506 12.81 35.29 13.69
CA ARG A 506 11.81 35.62 12.64
C ARG A 506 10.78 34.50 12.41
N GLY A 507 10.81 33.42 13.20
CA GLY A 507 9.97 32.23 13.00
C GLY A 507 10.56 31.22 12.00
N GLY A 508 11.82 31.34 11.63
CA GLY A 508 12.53 30.40 10.77
C GLY A 508 12.72 29.05 11.43
N ARG A 509 12.68 28.00 10.64
CA ARG A 509 12.82 26.62 11.10
C ARG A 509 14.25 26.12 10.93
N VAL A 510 14.84 25.56 11.98
CA VAL A 510 16.22 25.05 11.96
C VAL A 510 16.21 23.54 12.19
N LEU A 511 16.94 22.81 11.35
CA LEU A 511 17.28 21.41 11.56
C LEU A 511 18.80 21.31 11.78
N ALA A 512 19.22 20.93 12.99
CA ALA A 512 20.61 20.88 13.37
C ALA A 512 21.07 19.45 13.66
N PHE A 513 22.12 19.01 12.97
CA PHE A 513 22.86 17.78 13.24
C PHE A 513 24.22 18.13 13.82
N VAL A 514 24.43 17.77 15.07
CA VAL A 514 25.67 17.99 15.79
C VAL A 514 26.15 16.69 16.41
N ASP A 515 27.46 16.46 16.38
CA ASP A 515 28.08 15.24 16.89
C ASP A 515 29.27 15.54 17.80
N PRO A 516 29.45 14.80 18.91
CA PRO A 516 30.68 14.81 19.69
C PRO A 516 31.84 14.13 18.93
N TYR A 517 31.51 13.25 17.98
CA TYR A 517 32.46 12.58 17.11
C TYR A 517 31.84 12.22 15.75
N SER A 518 32.24 12.89 14.70
CA SER A 518 31.78 12.64 13.34
C SER A 518 32.74 11.72 12.60
N GLU A 519 32.34 10.48 12.41
CA GLU A 519 33.09 9.49 11.62
C GLU A 519 33.20 9.91 10.15
N VAL A 520 32.11 10.44 9.59
CA VAL A 520 32.03 10.87 8.18
C VAL A 520 33.01 12.01 7.91
N SER A 521 33.09 13.04 8.78
CA SER A 521 33.99 14.16 8.60
C SER A 521 35.44 13.72 8.52
N LEU A 522 35.81 12.69 9.29
CA LEU A 522 37.17 12.19 9.37
C LEU A 522 37.56 11.19 8.29
N THR A 523 36.58 10.71 7.52
CA THR A 523 36.80 9.69 6.48
C THR A 523 36.37 10.13 5.08
N ALA A 524 35.96 11.39 4.92
CA ALA A 524 35.44 11.92 3.68
C ALA A 524 36.48 12.13 2.56
N GLY A 525 37.75 12.03 2.83
CA GLY A 525 38.84 12.18 1.81
C GLY A 525 39.02 10.94 0.93
N PRO A 526 39.78 11.04 -0.18
CA PRO A 526 39.84 10.03 -1.25
C PRO A 526 40.27 8.63 -0.81
N GLN A 527 41.06 8.50 0.23
CA GLN A 527 41.55 7.23 0.79
C GLN A 527 41.04 7.00 2.21
N GLY A 528 39.93 7.66 2.59
CA GLY A 528 39.37 7.59 3.93
C GLY A 528 40.10 8.43 4.98
N GLN A 529 40.93 9.42 4.56
CA GLN A 529 41.52 10.43 5.44
C GLN A 529 40.59 11.64 5.58
N PRO A 530 40.82 12.52 6.57
CA PRO A 530 40.08 13.78 6.68
C PRO A 530 40.36 14.73 5.49
N LEU A 531 39.32 15.42 5.01
CA LEU A 531 39.48 16.54 4.10
C LEU A 531 40.13 17.73 4.80
N PRO A 532 40.77 18.65 4.06
CA PRO A 532 41.32 19.89 4.63
C PRO A 532 40.25 20.66 5.40
N GLY A 533 40.53 20.93 6.67
CA GLY A 533 39.59 21.64 7.55
C GLY A 533 38.46 20.81 8.11
N ALA A 534 38.48 19.49 8.00
CA ALA A 534 37.54 18.61 8.70
C ALA A 534 37.65 18.78 10.23
N THR A 535 36.50 18.78 10.90
CA THR A 535 36.44 18.85 12.36
C THR A 535 35.95 17.51 12.93
N ARG A 536 36.47 17.13 14.10
CA ARG A 536 36.04 15.89 14.77
C ARG A 536 34.64 16.01 15.36
N MET A 537 34.32 17.19 15.87
CA MET A 537 33.11 17.49 16.58
C MET A 537 32.44 18.74 16.01
N SER A 538 31.16 18.85 16.25
CA SER A 538 30.37 20.03 15.96
C SER A 538 29.54 20.40 17.17
N ALA A 539 29.40 21.68 17.46
CA ALA A 539 28.62 22.20 18.57
C ALA A 539 28.08 23.60 18.26
N LEU A 540 27.00 23.95 18.90
CA LEU A 540 26.34 25.26 18.84
C LEU A 540 26.09 25.78 20.27
N PRO A 541 27.12 25.91 21.12
CA PRO A 541 26.94 26.05 22.57
C PRO A 541 26.12 27.28 22.96
N ARG A 542 26.32 28.42 22.31
CA ARG A 542 25.57 29.65 22.61
C ARG A 542 24.11 29.57 22.19
N LEU A 543 23.81 29.03 21.03
CA LEU A 543 22.46 28.84 20.53
C LEU A 543 21.72 27.77 21.35
N PHE A 544 22.40 26.67 21.62
CA PHE A 544 21.83 25.58 22.41
C PHE A 544 21.50 26.01 23.83
N ALA A 545 22.36 26.81 24.46
CA ALA A 545 22.09 27.35 25.78
C ALA A 545 20.83 28.21 25.82
N SER A 546 20.58 29.07 24.81
CA SER A 546 19.35 29.88 24.74
C SER A 546 18.11 29.03 24.41
N TRP A 547 18.27 27.92 23.71
CA TRP A 547 17.17 26.98 23.41
C TRP A 547 16.91 25.99 24.55
N GLY A 548 17.71 25.99 25.62
CA GLY A 548 17.57 25.07 26.75
C GLY A 548 17.99 23.65 26.46
N VAL A 549 18.97 23.48 25.60
CA VAL A 549 19.55 22.18 25.23
C VAL A 549 21.08 22.25 25.38
N ALA A 550 21.69 21.16 25.82
CA ALA A 550 23.14 21.01 25.86
C ALA A 550 23.53 19.61 25.37
N MET A 551 24.63 19.52 24.64
CA MET A 551 25.28 18.27 24.27
C MET A 551 26.65 18.21 24.98
N ASP A 552 26.96 17.06 25.59
CA ASP A 552 28.28 16.86 26.19
C ASP A 552 29.25 16.34 25.11
N GLU A 553 30.15 17.19 24.71
CA GLU A 553 31.14 16.91 23.64
C GLU A 553 32.20 15.87 24.06
N ALA A 554 32.32 15.61 25.36
CA ALA A 554 33.28 14.66 25.90
C ALA A 554 32.82 13.20 25.81
N TYR A 555 31.54 12.95 25.55
CA TYR A 555 30.97 11.61 25.59
C TYR A 555 30.14 11.27 24.36
N VAL A 556 30.17 9.97 24.01
CA VAL A 556 29.29 9.35 23.00
C VAL A 556 28.41 8.30 23.69
N VAL A 557 27.23 8.09 23.17
CA VAL A 557 26.31 7.06 23.65
C VAL A 557 26.76 5.69 23.13
N ALA A 558 26.93 4.75 24.04
CA ALA A 558 27.11 3.34 23.76
C ALA A 558 25.85 2.59 24.22
N ASP A 559 25.31 1.68 23.43
CA ASP A 559 24.07 0.99 23.73
C ASP A 559 24.21 -0.52 23.48
N ALA A 560 24.15 -1.34 24.53
CA ALA A 560 24.28 -2.77 24.43
C ALA A 560 23.00 -3.45 23.93
N GLY A 561 21.84 -2.86 24.21
CA GLY A 561 20.54 -3.37 23.76
C GLY A 561 20.24 -3.08 22.29
N ARG A 562 20.89 -2.07 21.68
CA ARG A 562 20.68 -1.62 20.30
C ARG A 562 21.99 -1.56 19.49
N ALA A 563 23.01 -2.31 19.90
CA ALA A 563 24.27 -2.37 19.19
C ALA A 563 24.11 -2.98 17.78
N GLN A 564 24.73 -2.36 16.79
CA GLN A 564 24.76 -2.92 15.44
C GLN A 564 25.73 -4.09 15.34
N ARG A 565 25.32 -5.15 14.69
CA ARG A 565 26.14 -6.32 14.43
C ARG A 565 27.10 -6.05 13.28
N VAL A 566 28.40 -6.12 13.55
CA VAL A 566 29.48 -5.89 12.56
C VAL A 566 30.27 -7.17 12.30
N ARG A 567 30.79 -7.27 11.08
CA ARG A 567 31.67 -8.40 10.72
C ARG A 567 33.07 -8.11 11.23
N GLN A 568 33.64 -9.03 11.99
CA GLN A 568 35.03 -8.96 12.44
C GLN A 568 36.02 -9.37 11.34
N ALA A 569 37.26 -8.91 11.46
CA ALA A 569 38.34 -9.30 10.55
C ALA A 569 38.61 -10.83 10.64
N ARG A 570 39.16 -11.40 9.55
CA ARG A 570 39.26 -12.84 9.30
C ARG A 570 39.98 -13.70 10.35
N ASP A 571 40.71 -13.10 11.27
CA ASP A 571 41.53 -13.84 12.26
C ASP A 571 40.80 -14.16 13.59
N ASP A 572 39.57 -13.69 13.77
CA ASP A 572 38.83 -13.93 14.99
C ASP A 572 37.83 -15.09 14.83
N ARG A 573 37.76 -15.96 15.84
CA ARG A 573 36.88 -17.14 15.86
C ARG A 573 35.39 -16.80 15.80
N ARG A 574 35.03 -15.52 16.01
CA ARG A 574 33.67 -15.02 15.90
C ARG A 574 33.52 -14.22 14.61
N ALA A 575 32.68 -14.68 13.70
CA ALA A 575 32.42 -13.98 12.43
C ALA A 575 31.73 -12.61 12.59
N PHE A 576 30.99 -12.40 13.67
CA PHE A 576 30.21 -11.20 13.96
C PHE A 576 30.28 -10.82 15.44
N ALA A 577 30.26 -9.52 15.74
CA ALA A 577 30.18 -8.97 17.08
C ALA A 577 29.33 -7.70 17.12
N ASP A 578 28.81 -7.35 18.29
CA ASP A 578 28.01 -6.16 18.53
C ASP A 578 28.92 -4.95 18.75
N TYR A 579 28.75 -3.90 17.95
CA TYR A 579 29.52 -2.67 18.05
C TYR A 579 28.70 -1.59 18.75
N LEU A 580 28.99 -1.36 20.02
CA LEU A 580 28.16 -0.58 20.92
C LEU A 580 28.00 0.89 20.56
N LEU A 581 28.93 1.47 19.77
CA LEU A 581 28.86 2.85 19.31
C LEU A 581 28.01 3.04 18.04
N TRP A 582 27.65 1.95 17.37
CA TRP A 582 26.74 1.99 16.23
C TRP A 582 25.38 1.43 16.67
N LEU A 583 24.40 2.30 16.70
CA LEU A 583 23.07 2.00 17.20
C LEU A 583 22.13 1.62 16.05
N ALA A 584 21.38 0.55 16.23
CA ALA A 584 20.32 0.11 15.35
C ALA A 584 18.99 0.22 16.11
N LEU A 585 18.47 1.43 16.20
CA LEU A 585 17.26 1.75 16.94
C LEU A 585 16.02 1.21 16.22
N THR A 586 15.07 0.73 17.01
CA THR A 586 13.81 0.16 16.56
C THR A 586 12.66 1.12 16.91
N PRO A 587 11.43 0.81 16.51
CA PRO A 587 10.26 1.62 16.86
C PRO A 587 10.08 1.91 18.35
N ALA A 588 10.64 1.10 19.24
CA ALA A 588 10.56 1.29 20.68
C ALA A 588 11.32 2.54 21.19
N GLU A 589 12.36 2.94 20.49
CA GLU A 589 13.21 4.11 20.81
C GLU A 589 12.81 5.36 20.04
N LEU A 590 11.78 5.26 19.18
CA LEU A 590 11.29 6.34 18.33
C LEU A 590 9.92 6.84 18.83
N ASN A 591 9.74 8.15 18.82
CA ASN A 591 8.46 8.77 19.20
C ASN A 591 7.42 8.50 18.10
N ARG A 592 6.40 7.70 18.41
CA ARG A 592 5.34 7.31 17.49
C ARG A 592 4.24 8.37 17.31
N ASP A 593 4.18 9.34 18.19
CA ASP A 593 3.20 10.45 18.11
C ASP A 593 3.71 11.59 17.21
N SER A 594 5.00 11.60 16.88
CA SER A 594 5.58 12.59 15.99
C SER A 594 5.59 12.13 14.53
N LEU A 595 5.07 12.96 13.62
CA LEU A 595 5.11 12.72 12.18
C LEU A 595 6.53 12.51 11.63
N MET A 596 7.55 13.06 12.30
CA MET A 596 8.95 12.93 11.88
C MET A 596 9.52 11.52 12.09
N THR A 597 9.01 10.79 13.07
CA THR A 597 9.57 9.50 13.49
C THR A 597 8.57 8.35 13.48
N ALA A 598 7.27 8.63 13.37
CA ALA A 598 6.20 7.64 13.45
C ALA A 598 6.29 6.54 12.39
N SER A 599 6.75 6.87 11.18
CA SER A 599 6.86 5.94 10.05
C SER A 599 8.21 5.24 9.94
N LEU A 600 9.16 5.53 10.85
CA LEU A 600 10.48 4.91 10.79
C LEU A 600 10.47 3.56 11.49
N ASP A 601 10.78 2.49 10.76
CA ASP A 601 10.89 1.14 11.32
C ASP A 601 12.28 0.87 11.90
N ARG A 602 13.28 1.59 11.41
CA ARG A 602 14.67 1.47 11.89
C ARG A 602 15.43 2.76 11.67
N LEU A 603 16.26 3.13 12.65
CA LEU A 603 17.19 4.23 12.55
C LEU A 603 18.60 3.79 12.96
N ASN A 604 19.55 3.88 12.02
CA ASN A 604 20.95 3.55 12.30
C ASN A 604 21.72 4.85 12.57
N LEU A 605 22.44 4.88 13.68
CA LEU A 605 23.24 6.03 14.12
C LEU A 605 24.65 5.56 14.48
N ALA A 606 25.63 6.42 14.28
CA ALA A 606 27.04 6.11 14.58
C ALA A 606 27.63 7.17 15.49
N SER A 607 28.20 6.76 16.63
CA SER A 607 28.97 7.61 17.56
C SER A 607 28.25 8.89 18.00
N VAL A 608 26.96 8.78 18.28
CA VAL A 608 26.08 9.91 18.63
C VAL A 608 26.29 10.43 20.04
N GLY A 609 25.99 11.71 20.25
CA GLY A 609 25.93 12.34 21.58
C GLY A 609 24.58 12.22 22.24
N ALA A 610 24.55 12.52 23.55
CA ALA A 610 23.34 12.66 24.32
C ALA A 610 22.98 14.13 24.51
N LEU A 611 21.69 14.46 24.40
CA LEU A 611 21.17 15.79 24.69
C LEU A 611 20.70 15.87 26.15
N ARG A 612 21.18 16.88 26.87
CA ARG A 612 20.61 17.29 28.15
C ARG A 612 19.58 18.39 27.88
N ILE A 613 18.41 18.21 28.42
CA ILE A 613 17.27 19.10 28.16
C ILE A 613 16.93 19.85 29.43
N ALA A 614 17.00 21.21 29.38
CA ALA A 614 16.62 22.12 30.42
C ALA A 614 15.93 23.34 29.77
N PRO A 615 14.70 23.20 29.25
CA PRO A 615 14.05 24.20 28.44
C PRO A 615 13.67 25.43 29.28
N PRO A 616 13.68 26.64 28.69
CA PRO A 616 13.03 27.81 29.23
C PRO A 616 11.52 27.56 29.43
N PRO A 617 10.82 28.35 30.30
CA PRO A 617 9.41 28.12 30.61
C PRO A 617 8.46 28.09 29.38
N ASP A 618 8.79 28.87 28.37
CA ASP A 618 7.95 29.04 27.18
C ASP A 618 8.34 28.13 25.99
N VAL A 619 9.29 27.20 26.20
CA VAL A 619 9.75 26.22 25.20
C VAL A 619 9.35 24.82 25.60
N THR A 620 8.63 24.16 24.71
CA THR A 620 8.28 22.75 24.83
C THR A 620 9.31 21.90 24.10
N VAL A 621 9.84 20.88 24.77
CA VAL A 621 10.77 19.92 24.17
C VAL A 621 10.11 18.55 24.09
N THR A 622 10.04 18.00 22.89
CA THR A 622 9.51 16.68 22.62
C THR A 622 10.68 15.77 22.20
N PRO A 623 11.05 14.76 23.01
CA PRO A 623 12.02 13.76 22.58
C PRO A 623 11.52 13.00 21.35
N LEU A 624 12.35 12.88 20.32
CA LEU A 624 12.04 12.17 19.08
C LEU A 624 12.71 10.80 19.04
N VAL A 625 13.95 10.73 19.50
CA VAL A 625 14.80 9.53 19.47
C VAL A 625 15.49 9.39 20.83
N THR A 626 15.45 8.20 21.40
CA THR A 626 16.11 7.87 22.65
C THR A 626 17.02 6.65 22.47
N SER A 627 17.96 6.43 23.38
CA SER A 627 18.65 5.15 23.52
C SER A 627 17.75 4.10 24.18
N SER A 628 18.20 2.85 24.23
CA SER A 628 17.57 1.85 25.10
C SER A 628 17.94 2.08 26.58
N SER A 629 17.29 1.32 27.47
CA SER A 629 17.67 1.28 28.90
C SER A 629 19.02 0.62 29.19
N ASP A 630 19.62 -0.06 28.21
CA ASP A 630 20.92 -0.72 28.32
C ASP A 630 22.05 0.14 27.74
N ALA A 631 21.89 1.47 27.83
CA ALA A 631 22.87 2.44 27.34
C ALA A 631 23.78 2.95 28.47
N GLY A 632 24.89 3.54 28.06
CA GLY A 632 25.86 4.22 28.90
C GLY A 632 26.71 5.20 28.09
N LEU A 633 27.48 6.03 28.74
CA LEU A 633 28.35 7.01 28.10
C LEU A 633 29.80 6.50 28.05
N LEU A 634 30.44 6.62 26.90
CA LEU A 634 31.86 6.39 26.69
C LEU A 634 32.54 7.70 26.31
N ALA A 635 33.78 7.90 26.74
CA ALA A 635 34.55 9.09 26.37
C ALA A 635 34.73 9.17 24.84
N SER A 636 34.42 10.33 24.24
CA SER A 636 34.58 10.55 22.80
C SER A 636 36.01 10.32 22.32
N SER A 637 37.02 10.59 23.19
CA SER A 637 38.42 10.29 22.95
C SER A 637 38.70 8.80 22.74
N PHE A 638 37.92 7.92 23.37
CA PHE A 638 38.01 6.48 23.18
C PHE A 638 37.45 6.04 21.83
N ALA A 639 36.36 6.65 21.37
CA ALA A 639 35.81 6.41 20.05
C ALA A 639 36.82 6.73 18.91
N PHE A 640 37.72 7.68 19.11
CA PHE A 640 38.75 8.03 18.13
C PHE A 640 39.70 6.90 17.76
N THR A 641 39.92 5.96 18.68
CA THR A 641 40.83 4.84 18.45
C THR A 641 40.20 3.73 17.61
N ARG A 642 38.92 3.83 17.28
CA ARG A 642 38.11 2.78 16.64
C ARG A 642 38.31 1.44 17.33
N PRO A 643 37.96 1.35 18.62
CA PRO A 643 38.26 0.18 19.44
C PRO A 643 37.53 -1.05 18.89
N ALA A 644 38.16 -2.22 19.09
CA ALA A 644 37.53 -3.48 18.74
C ALA A 644 36.24 -3.71 19.59
N PRO A 645 35.26 -4.47 19.09
CA PRO A 645 34.01 -4.74 19.82
C PRO A 645 34.21 -5.28 21.23
N ASP A 646 35.18 -6.17 21.43
CA ASP A 646 35.49 -6.73 22.76
C ASP A 646 36.14 -5.70 23.71
N GLU A 647 36.83 -4.70 23.17
CA GLU A 647 37.41 -3.60 23.93
C GLU A 647 36.33 -2.62 24.37
N LEU A 648 35.38 -2.32 23.47
CA LEU A 648 34.19 -1.51 23.77
C LEU A 648 33.39 -2.16 24.91
N ARG A 649 33.13 -3.47 24.80
CA ARG A 649 32.37 -4.20 25.81
C ARG A 649 33.05 -4.25 27.18
N ARG A 650 34.38 -4.30 27.25
CA ARG A 650 35.12 -4.28 28.53
C ARG A 650 35.10 -2.90 29.21
N ASN A 651 35.03 -1.81 28.44
CA ASN A 651 35.02 -0.44 28.95
C ASN A 651 33.60 0.12 29.09
N PHE A 652 32.58 -0.61 28.63
CA PHE A 652 31.21 -0.21 28.72
C PHE A 652 30.67 -0.44 30.15
N VAL A 653 30.06 0.60 30.70
CA VAL A 653 29.32 0.54 31.96
C VAL A 653 27.91 1.05 31.66
N ARG A 654 26.93 0.22 31.95
CA ARG A 654 25.52 0.63 31.86
C ARG A 654 25.24 1.72 32.89
N ASP A 655 24.53 2.75 32.48
CA ASP A 655 24.06 3.79 33.37
C ASP A 655 22.60 3.54 33.75
N GLU A 656 22.40 2.99 34.95
CA GLU A 656 21.07 2.60 35.42
C GLU A 656 20.21 3.82 35.83
N ASP A 657 20.84 4.95 36.14
CA ASP A 657 20.17 6.13 36.64
C ASP A 657 19.80 7.15 35.54
N ALA A 658 20.63 7.26 34.49
CA ALA A 658 20.46 8.29 33.45
C ALA A 658 19.89 7.77 32.12
N ALA A 659 19.96 6.46 31.85
CA ALA A 659 19.36 5.90 30.63
C ALA A 659 17.82 5.77 30.76
N PRO A 660 17.04 5.95 29.66
CA PRO A 660 17.47 6.21 28.29
C PRO A 660 17.90 7.66 28.01
N TYR A 661 18.95 7.82 27.20
CA TYR A 661 19.46 9.14 26.79
C TYR A 661 18.66 9.69 25.61
N VAL A 662 18.33 10.98 25.63
CA VAL A 662 17.74 11.67 24.48
C VAL A 662 18.82 11.93 23.44
N ILE A 663 18.60 11.47 22.21
CA ILE A 663 19.52 11.61 21.07
C ILE A 663 19.03 12.71 20.13
N ALA A 664 17.72 12.77 19.88
CA ALA A 664 17.10 13.81 19.09
C ALA A 664 15.85 14.35 19.76
N ALA A 665 15.60 15.66 19.62
CA ALA A 665 14.45 16.33 20.20
C ALA A 665 13.93 17.42 19.25
N GLN A 666 12.61 17.64 19.29
CA GLN A 666 11.94 18.78 18.69
C GLN A 666 11.71 19.85 19.75
N LEU A 667 12.05 21.07 19.44
CA LEU A 667 11.82 22.23 20.28
C LEU A 667 10.77 23.13 19.61
N SER A 668 9.79 23.59 20.36
CA SER A 668 8.75 24.51 19.89
C SER A 668 8.33 25.45 21.00
N GLY A 669 7.98 26.67 20.68
CA GLY A 669 7.58 27.67 21.64
C GLY A 669 8.16 29.05 21.36
N GLN A 670 8.23 29.88 22.39
CA GLN A 670 8.84 31.22 22.31
C GLN A 670 10.29 31.17 22.77
N PHE A 671 11.19 31.59 21.89
CA PHE A 671 12.62 31.59 22.18
C PHE A 671 13.12 32.98 22.51
N ALA A 672 14.06 33.08 23.45
CA ALA A 672 14.83 34.29 23.70
C ALA A 672 16.10 34.27 22.84
N SER A 673 16.51 35.44 22.32
CA SER A 673 17.73 35.56 21.54
C SER A 673 18.96 35.22 22.40
N ALA A 674 19.88 34.44 21.82
CA ALA A 674 21.17 34.17 22.42
C ALA A 674 22.05 35.43 22.52
N PHE A 675 21.64 36.55 21.92
CA PHE A 675 22.36 37.82 21.80
C PHE A 675 21.50 39.00 22.30
N ALA A 676 20.58 38.77 23.24
CA ALA A 676 19.61 39.78 23.67
C ALA A 676 20.27 41.10 24.15
N ASP A 677 21.42 40.98 24.84
CA ASP A 677 22.08 42.13 25.46
C ASP A 677 23.26 42.72 24.62
N ASP A 678 23.83 41.96 23.70
CA ASP A 678 25.03 42.34 22.94
C ASP A 678 25.08 41.72 21.54
N PRO A 679 24.48 42.35 20.53
CA PRO A 679 24.63 41.93 19.14
C PRO A 679 26.10 42.08 18.69
N PRO A 680 26.75 41.04 18.15
CA PRO A 680 28.15 41.08 17.80
C PRO A 680 28.43 42.13 16.71
N PRO A 681 29.64 42.73 16.62
CA PRO A 681 29.98 43.66 15.54
C PRO A 681 29.88 42.99 14.15
N LEU A 682 29.66 43.79 13.11
CA LEU A 682 29.77 43.29 11.73
C LEU A 682 31.22 42.87 11.48
N PRO A 683 31.48 41.84 10.65
CA PRO A 683 32.85 41.49 10.27
C PRO A 683 33.52 42.66 9.51
N ASP A 684 34.82 42.84 9.72
CA ASP A 684 35.60 43.95 9.14
C ASP A 684 35.63 43.93 7.60
N ASP A 685 35.41 42.78 7.01
CA ASP A 685 35.39 42.50 5.56
C ASP A 685 33.98 42.44 4.98
N ALA A 686 32.95 42.82 5.75
CA ALA A 686 31.59 42.87 5.25
C ALA A 686 31.48 43.79 4.01
N PRO A 687 30.75 43.38 2.94
CA PRO A 687 30.57 44.22 1.75
C PRO A 687 30.00 45.59 2.09
N PRO A 688 30.47 46.67 1.41
CA PRO A 688 29.95 48.00 1.63
C PRO A 688 28.42 48.03 1.43
N GLY A 689 27.68 48.55 2.42
CA GLY A 689 26.20 48.60 2.36
C GLY A 689 25.51 47.41 2.99
N THR A 690 26.25 46.44 3.58
CA THR A 690 25.65 45.35 4.36
C THR A 690 24.91 45.91 5.57
N SER A 691 23.60 45.80 5.61
CA SER A 691 22.77 46.17 6.75
C SER A 691 22.33 44.94 7.53
N ARG A 692 22.33 45.04 8.84
CA ARG A 692 21.72 44.00 9.69
C ARG A 692 20.23 44.03 9.60
N PRO A 693 19.56 42.86 9.66
CA PRO A 693 18.15 42.83 9.95
C PRO A 693 17.87 43.45 11.33
N PRO A 694 16.68 43.99 11.59
CA PRO A 694 16.26 44.48 12.89
C PRO A 694 16.51 43.41 13.96
N HIS A 695 17.10 43.81 15.10
CA HIS A 695 17.33 42.89 16.21
C HIS A 695 16.05 42.52 16.89
N LEU A 696 15.76 41.21 16.97
CA LEU A 696 14.65 40.64 17.71
C LEU A 696 15.18 39.95 18.95
N ALA A 697 14.65 40.32 20.13
CA ALA A 697 15.07 39.74 21.41
C ALA A 697 14.20 38.55 21.86
N VAL A 698 12.95 38.50 21.44
CA VAL A 698 11.99 37.41 21.72
C VAL A 698 11.20 37.09 20.46
N ALA A 699 10.98 35.82 20.22
CA ALA A 699 10.20 35.32 19.07
C ALA A 699 8.95 34.58 19.49
#